data_38af24a22ebeaa01e7e08c6220cdc271
#
_entry.id   38af24a22ebeaa01e7e08c6220cdc271
#
_cell.length_a   1.000
_cell.length_b   1.000
_cell.length_c   1.000
_cell.angle_alpha   90.00
_cell.angle_beta   90.00
_cell.angle_gamma   90.00
#
_symmetry.space_group_name_H-M   'P 1'
#
loop_
_entity.id
_entity.type
_entity.pdbx_description
1 polymer ?
#
loop_
_entity_poly.entity_id
_entity_poly.type
_entity_poly.pdbx_seq_one_letter_code
_entity_poly.pdbx_strand_id
1 'polypeptide(L)'
;MHESLQQVLAQRFDWTELREVQEQACRTIRAGSDTLIIAPTAGGKSEAALIPVMDDLLKHGRPGISCLYLSPLKALINDQEERFRTFCIPVSLSVMKWHGDVARGERSWMEGEPPHFLMITPESLEVLLQEKTVAPDLRQVRYIIVDELHAFVESERGVHLKMLLHRMDQLTKRKIQRIGLSATAGNPREVLHWLSDGRHAAELVHVPAPPQEKQFLFVVEPEEDDRIDALVRIVAGKKALVFVSSRNSAEQLMNACAGRVRNLHIHHSSISPATRKRAEEAFNSQDGACIICTSTLELGIDIGDLDLVVQVGPPDSVSSFLQRMGRSGRRGKAAYVVWILKSPAELLCSIAIIECAVRNDVEDLRPLKKPYNVMLQQIFLYLHNHSRTTRRDLASFVFTAPVFRETEPPFLDRILDHLIKNGYLTTDGEMLMPGPEAERVFGRSNWKDLYSVISGGGEYRAVTPDGEVVGTLDAQCVNSRGTGEVSLGGRSWTLVKSDEGHNMVIVVPGGTGSGRVFWTGGSEVGISPLVCRTVQELRSRKMTALPLGPREEELLQVALARFPAGIGPEGLYIVEQGDEKQGTIIVVSMNGNRFNRVLAILLRHRLGGKVQVRYDDFVLTVNRAGKDAACERVNQAVREIQSMDYAALTEILPPQPAEGWKFARALPGPLFREMLISDYYHGEEFLQILGESTVSCVPRPGHDLPQP
;
A
#
# COMPACT_ATOMS: atom_id res chain seq x y z
N MET A 1 -35.99 9.89 2.69
CA MET A 1 -35.10 10.53 1.68
C MET A 1 -35.77 11.80 1.17
N HIS A 2 -34.99 12.86 0.92
CA HIS A 2 -35.53 14.12 0.36
C HIS A 2 -36.12 13.88 -1.03
N GLU A 3 -37.26 14.51 -1.35
CA GLU A 3 -38.03 14.24 -2.57
C GLU A 3 -37.21 14.48 -3.85
N SER A 4 -36.49 15.58 -3.93
CA SER A 4 -35.63 15.88 -5.11
C SER A 4 -34.54 14.82 -5.30
N LEU A 5 -33.98 14.25 -4.25
CA LEU A 5 -32.99 13.18 -4.36
C LEU A 5 -33.63 11.89 -4.85
N GLN A 6 -34.82 11.54 -4.37
CA GLN A 6 -35.57 10.38 -4.87
C GLN A 6 -35.87 10.49 -6.36
N GLN A 7 -36.31 11.69 -6.81
CA GLN A 7 -36.57 11.96 -8.21
C GLN A 7 -35.33 11.78 -9.08
N VAL A 8 -34.16 12.30 -8.64
CA VAL A 8 -32.90 12.14 -9.37
C VAL A 8 -32.47 10.68 -9.47
N LEU A 9 -32.58 9.92 -8.38
CA LEU A 9 -32.25 8.49 -8.37
C LEU A 9 -33.15 7.70 -9.33
N ALA A 10 -34.45 7.95 -9.33
CA ALA A 10 -35.40 7.27 -10.20
C ALA A 10 -35.27 7.67 -11.66
N GLN A 11 -35.16 8.99 -11.96
CA GLN A 11 -35.24 9.49 -13.35
C GLN A 11 -33.92 9.41 -14.11
N ARG A 12 -32.78 9.57 -13.42
CA ARG A 12 -31.45 9.58 -14.08
C ARG A 12 -30.70 8.28 -13.99
N PHE A 13 -30.94 7.51 -12.92
CA PHE A 13 -30.19 6.27 -12.66
C PHE A 13 -31.07 5.03 -12.74
N ASP A 14 -32.37 5.18 -12.95
CA ASP A 14 -33.36 4.09 -12.97
C ASP A 14 -33.35 3.27 -11.65
N TRP A 15 -33.05 3.95 -10.53
CA TRP A 15 -32.98 3.34 -9.21
C TRP A 15 -34.29 3.54 -8.47
N THR A 16 -35.14 2.53 -8.54
CA THR A 16 -36.41 2.48 -7.78
C THR A 16 -36.19 2.03 -6.34
N GLU A 17 -35.15 1.22 -6.12
CA GLU A 17 -34.74 0.70 -4.81
C GLU A 17 -33.23 0.88 -4.62
N LEU A 18 -32.82 1.05 -3.36
CA LEU A 18 -31.42 1.07 -2.98
C LEU A 18 -30.88 -0.36 -2.85
N ARG A 19 -29.62 -0.55 -3.14
CA ARG A 19 -28.92 -1.80 -2.84
C ARG A 19 -28.83 -2.00 -1.32
N GLU A 20 -28.73 -3.24 -0.88
CA GLU A 20 -28.64 -3.59 0.55
C GLU A 20 -27.55 -2.78 1.29
N VAL A 21 -26.34 -2.66 0.73
CA VAL A 21 -25.25 -1.86 1.30
C VAL A 21 -25.64 -0.38 1.46
N GLN A 22 -26.40 0.17 0.52
CA GLN A 22 -26.84 1.56 0.54
C GLN A 22 -27.94 1.77 1.59
N GLU A 23 -28.87 0.82 1.73
CA GLU A 23 -29.90 0.87 2.76
C GLU A 23 -29.32 0.77 4.16
N GLN A 24 -28.40 -0.18 4.38
CA GLN A 24 -27.73 -0.34 5.66
C GLN A 24 -26.92 0.92 6.01
N ALA A 25 -26.13 1.45 5.08
CA ALA A 25 -25.37 2.69 5.27
C ALA A 25 -26.27 3.90 5.53
N CYS A 26 -27.40 4.01 4.82
CA CYS A 26 -28.38 5.08 5.09
C CYS A 26 -28.92 5.03 6.52
N ARG A 27 -29.15 3.84 7.07
CA ARG A 27 -29.63 3.68 8.46
C ARG A 27 -28.57 4.12 9.46
N THR A 28 -27.34 3.63 9.34
CA THR A 28 -26.26 3.89 10.31
C THR A 28 -25.80 5.34 10.25
N ILE A 29 -25.62 5.91 9.04
CA ILE A 29 -25.15 7.30 8.87
C ILE A 29 -26.20 8.30 9.36
N ARG A 30 -27.51 8.08 9.08
CA ARG A 30 -28.58 8.92 9.59
C ARG A 30 -28.74 8.84 11.12
N ALA A 31 -28.38 7.72 11.73
CA ALA A 31 -28.33 7.58 13.19
C ALA A 31 -27.17 8.36 13.83
N GLY A 32 -26.25 8.95 13.04
CA GLY A 32 -25.10 9.68 13.51
C GLY A 32 -23.91 8.83 13.91
N SER A 33 -23.92 7.52 13.57
CA SER A 33 -22.81 6.60 13.88
C SER A 33 -21.66 6.79 12.90
N ASP A 34 -20.43 6.75 13.41
CA ASP A 34 -19.26 6.54 12.55
C ASP A 34 -19.40 5.19 11.84
N THR A 35 -19.19 5.15 10.54
CA THR A 35 -19.57 3.97 9.74
C THR A 35 -18.40 3.49 8.90
N LEU A 36 -18.07 2.19 8.99
CA LEU A 36 -17.19 1.53 8.04
C LEU A 36 -18.03 0.70 7.07
N ILE A 37 -17.91 1.01 5.77
CA ILE A 37 -18.63 0.30 4.70
C ILE A 37 -17.62 -0.61 3.99
N ILE A 38 -17.84 -1.91 4.08
CA ILE A 38 -17.08 -2.93 3.35
C ILE A 38 -17.97 -3.58 2.32
N ALA A 39 -17.62 -3.41 1.06
CA ALA A 39 -18.27 -4.06 -0.06
C ALA A 39 -17.29 -4.17 -1.24
N PRO A 40 -17.47 -5.11 -2.17
CA PRO A 40 -16.57 -5.32 -3.29
C PRO A 40 -16.48 -4.08 -4.18
N THR A 41 -15.46 -4.04 -5.05
CA THR A 41 -15.35 -3.04 -6.10
C THR A 41 -16.64 -3.07 -6.95
N ALA A 42 -17.15 -1.90 -7.34
CA ALA A 42 -18.44 -1.73 -8.01
C ALA A 42 -19.69 -2.14 -7.16
N GLY A 43 -19.54 -2.43 -5.87
CA GLY A 43 -20.64 -2.74 -4.95
C GLY A 43 -21.53 -1.53 -4.58
N GLY A 44 -21.15 -0.30 -4.99
CA GLY A 44 -21.93 0.91 -4.69
C GLY A 44 -21.56 1.57 -3.36
N LYS A 45 -20.32 1.37 -2.87
CA LYS A 45 -19.80 1.97 -1.63
C LYS A 45 -19.84 3.49 -1.62
N SER A 46 -19.39 4.12 -2.71
CA SER A 46 -19.33 5.59 -2.81
C SER A 46 -20.73 6.20 -2.70
N GLU A 47 -21.73 5.62 -3.37
CA GLU A 47 -23.13 6.03 -3.27
C GLU A 47 -23.72 5.72 -1.90
N ALA A 48 -23.33 4.61 -1.28
CA ALA A 48 -23.78 4.23 0.06
C ALA A 48 -23.41 5.29 1.11
N ALA A 49 -22.23 5.95 0.93
CA ALA A 49 -21.82 7.08 1.75
C ALA A 49 -22.45 8.40 1.29
N LEU A 50 -22.52 8.63 -0.03
CA LEU A 50 -22.97 9.90 -0.60
C LEU A 50 -24.45 10.18 -0.37
N ILE A 51 -25.32 9.20 -0.63
CA ILE A 51 -26.80 9.35 -0.55
C ILE A 51 -27.28 9.86 0.80
N PRO A 52 -26.91 9.27 1.95
CA PRO A 52 -27.38 9.75 3.27
C PRO A 52 -26.81 11.13 3.62
N VAL A 53 -25.61 11.47 3.19
CA VAL A 53 -25.02 12.80 3.38
C VAL A 53 -25.76 13.84 2.54
N MET A 54 -26.05 13.57 1.27
CA MET A 54 -26.87 14.46 0.42
C MET A 54 -28.26 14.67 1.02
N ASP A 55 -28.90 13.60 1.51
CA ASP A 55 -30.21 13.67 2.14
C ASP A 55 -30.23 14.62 3.35
N ASP A 56 -29.19 14.59 4.20
CA ASP A 56 -29.03 15.51 5.33
C ASP A 56 -28.82 16.96 4.86
N LEU A 57 -27.94 17.17 3.87
CA LEU A 57 -27.65 18.51 3.36
C LEU A 57 -28.90 19.16 2.75
N LEU A 58 -29.67 18.42 1.98
CA LEU A 58 -30.91 18.89 1.36
C LEU A 58 -32.00 19.24 2.38
N LYS A 59 -32.14 18.43 3.43
CA LYS A 59 -33.14 18.65 4.49
C LYS A 59 -32.84 19.87 5.35
N HIS A 60 -31.58 20.20 5.52
CA HIS A 60 -31.16 21.22 6.46
C HIS A 60 -30.61 22.51 5.80
N GLY A 61 -30.55 22.56 4.46
CA GLY A 61 -30.12 23.75 3.70
C GLY A 61 -28.75 24.29 4.12
N ARG A 62 -27.74 23.42 4.23
CA ARG A 62 -26.45 23.77 4.82
C ARG A 62 -25.54 24.45 3.81
N PRO A 63 -25.08 25.68 4.06
CA PRO A 63 -24.12 26.36 3.23
C PRO A 63 -22.68 25.92 3.55
N GLY A 64 -21.77 26.11 2.61
CA GLY A 64 -20.33 25.91 2.80
C GLY A 64 -19.89 24.46 2.76
N ILE A 65 -18.61 24.21 3.08
CA ILE A 65 -18.01 22.88 3.05
C ILE A 65 -18.63 22.02 4.15
N SER A 66 -19.55 21.17 3.78
CA SER A 66 -20.27 20.29 4.73
C SER A 66 -19.68 18.88 4.80
N CYS A 67 -19.05 18.44 3.71
CA CYS A 67 -18.43 17.12 3.60
C CYS A 67 -17.04 17.19 2.98
N LEU A 68 -16.04 16.60 3.63
CA LEU A 68 -14.73 16.30 3.05
C LEU A 68 -14.72 14.87 2.54
N TYR A 69 -14.27 14.67 1.31
CA TYR A 69 -14.03 13.35 0.74
C TYR A 69 -12.52 13.17 0.57
N LEU A 70 -11.93 12.33 1.42
CA LEU A 70 -10.50 12.05 1.46
C LEU A 70 -10.18 10.80 0.67
N SER A 71 -9.25 10.89 -0.28
CA SER A 71 -8.81 9.75 -1.07
C SER A 71 -7.29 9.65 -1.12
N PRO A 72 -6.72 8.43 -1.20
CA PRO A 72 -5.27 8.25 -1.22
C PRO A 72 -4.60 8.72 -2.51
N LEU A 73 -5.33 8.82 -3.62
CA LEU A 73 -4.78 9.12 -4.93
C LEU A 73 -5.54 10.24 -5.63
N LYS A 74 -4.79 11.15 -6.27
CA LYS A 74 -5.34 12.24 -7.09
C LYS A 74 -6.20 11.72 -8.27
N ALA A 75 -5.79 10.61 -8.87
CA ALA A 75 -6.55 9.98 -9.97
C ALA A 75 -7.94 9.54 -9.52
N LEU A 76 -8.05 8.94 -8.32
CA LEU A 76 -9.35 8.59 -7.72
C LEU A 76 -10.23 9.80 -7.47
N ILE A 77 -9.65 10.92 -7.01
CA ILE A 77 -10.38 12.16 -6.79
C ILE A 77 -10.98 12.66 -8.11
N ASN A 78 -10.21 12.63 -9.20
CA ASN A 78 -10.69 13.07 -10.51
C ASN A 78 -11.88 12.23 -11.01
N ASP A 79 -11.78 10.91 -10.89
CA ASP A 79 -12.82 9.97 -11.29
C ASP A 79 -14.09 10.12 -10.42
N GLN A 80 -13.91 10.16 -9.10
CA GLN A 80 -15.02 10.28 -8.17
C GLN A 80 -15.69 11.67 -8.22
N GLU A 81 -14.95 12.75 -8.52
CA GLU A 81 -15.54 14.08 -8.70
C GLU A 81 -16.57 14.09 -9.82
N GLU A 82 -16.21 13.56 -10.98
CA GLU A 82 -17.13 13.47 -12.11
C GLU A 82 -18.40 12.68 -11.75
N ARG A 83 -18.22 11.55 -11.08
CA ARG A 83 -19.31 10.71 -10.59
C ARG A 83 -20.18 11.45 -9.57
N PHE A 84 -19.61 12.10 -8.57
CA PHE A 84 -20.37 12.84 -7.56
C PHE A 84 -21.16 14.00 -8.18
N ARG A 85 -20.60 14.67 -9.17
CA ARG A 85 -21.29 15.77 -9.90
C ARG A 85 -22.57 15.29 -10.56
N THR A 86 -22.62 14.05 -11.07
CA THR A 86 -23.84 13.49 -11.71
C THR A 86 -24.99 13.35 -10.72
N PHE A 87 -24.71 13.11 -9.42
CA PHE A 87 -25.73 13.05 -8.36
C PHE A 87 -26.03 14.42 -7.76
N CYS A 88 -25.02 15.23 -7.50
CA CYS A 88 -25.12 16.45 -6.72
C CYS A 88 -25.69 17.64 -7.50
N ILE A 89 -25.24 17.87 -8.75
CA ILE A 89 -25.67 19.02 -9.55
C ILE A 89 -27.19 19.08 -9.77
N PRO A 90 -27.88 17.97 -10.06
CA PRO A 90 -29.33 18.00 -10.28
C PRO A 90 -30.16 18.43 -9.05
N VAL A 91 -29.59 18.36 -7.86
CA VAL A 91 -30.22 18.79 -6.59
C VAL A 91 -29.57 20.04 -6.03
N SER A 92 -28.84 20.81 -6.84
CA SER A 92 -28.16 22.06 -6.48
C SER A 92 -27.11 21.93 -5.37
N LEU A 93 -26.48 20.77 -5.26
CA LEU A 93 -25.31 20.58 -4.41
C LEU A 93 -24.04 20.68 -5.27
N SER A 94 -23.05 21.42 -4.77
CA SER A 94 -21.79 21.64 -5.45
C SER A 94 -20.69 20.68 -4.98
N VAL A 95 -19.88 20.22 -5.93
CA VAL A 95 -18.73 19.33 -5.71
C VAL A 95 -17.51 19.94 -6.35
N MET A 96 -16.40 20.00 -5.62
CA MET A 96 -15.13 20.47 -6.13
C MET A 96 -13.99 19.61 -5.63
N LYS A 97 -12.91 19.56 -6.40
CA LYS A 97 -11.68 18.86 -6.05
C LYS A 97 -10.57 19.84 -5.69
N TRP A 98 -9.68 19.38 -4.80
CA TRP A 98 -8.50 20.11 -4.41
C TRP A 98 -7.30 19.17 -4.26
N HIS A 99 -6.33 19.31 -5.16
CA HIS A 99 -5.03 18.64 -5.06
C HIS A 99 -3.96 19.43 -5.80
N GLY A 100 -2.67 19.07 -5.64
CA GLY A 100 -1.55 19.85 -6.15
C GLY A 100 -1.53 20.11 -7.66
N ASP A 101 -2.24 19.28 -8.45
CA ASP A 101 -2.30 19.39 -9.91
C ASP A 101 -3.50 20.21 -10.40
N VAL A 102 -4.36 20.69 -9.48
CA VAL A 102 -5.52 21.53 -9.84
C VAL A 102 -5.04 22.93 -10.22
N ALA A 103 -5.48 23.42 -11.38
CA ALA A 103 -5.10 24.73 -11.90
C ALA A 103 -5.55 25.88 -10.94
N ARG A 104 -4.79 26.98 -10.92
CA ARG A 104 -5.12 28.13 -10.06
C ARG A 104 -6.53 28.69 -10.31
N GLY A 105 -7.01 28.67 -11.56
CA GLY A 105 -8.36 29.12 -11.91
C GLY A 105 -9.48 28.25 -11.32
N GLU A 106 -9.24 26.96 -11.10
CA GLU A 106 -10.21 26.05 -10.47
C GLU A 106 -10.24 26.21 -8.94
N ARG A 107 -9.35 27.03 -8.37
CA ARG A 107 -9.28 27.38 -6.95
C ARG A 107 -10.12 28.63 -6.61
N SER A 108 -10.85 29.16 -7.58
CA SER A 108 -11.66 30.39 -7.44
C SER A 108 -12.74 30.32 -6.36
N TRP A 109 -13.14 29.12 -5.92
CA TRP A 109 -14.07 28.96 -4.81
C TRP A 109 -13.54 29.52 -3.48
N MET A 110 -12.21 29.66 -3.32
CA MET A 110 -11.61 30.31 -2.13
C MET A 110 -11.96 31.78 -2.03
N GLU A 111 -12.34 32.41 -3.15
CA GLU A 111 -12.75 33.81 -3.26
C GLU A 111 -14.25 33.95 -3.53
N GLY A 112 -14.99 32.83 -3.69
CA GLY A 112 -16.40 32.74 -4.03
C GLY A 112 -17.21 31.91 -3.05
N GLU A 113 -18.20 31.19 -3.56
CA GLU A 113 -19.02 30.29 -2.76
C GLU A 113 -18.32 28.93 -2.54
N PRO A 114 -18.09 28.52 -1.26
CA PRO A 114 -17.48 27.24 -0.95
C PRO A 114 -18.39 26.07 -1.38
N PRO A 115 -17.80 24.95 -1.85
CA PRO A 115 -18.58 23.77 -2.28
C PRO A 115 -19.19 23.04 -1.09
N HIS A 116 -20.28 22.32 -1.31
CA HIS A 116 -20.86 21.41 -0.30
C HIS A 116 -19.96 20.19 -0.05
N PHE A 117 -19.38 19.64 -1.12
CA PHE A 117 -18.43 18.52 -1.08
C PHE A 117 -17.07 18.97 -1.59
N LEU A 118 -16.05 18.82 -0.76
CA LEU A 118 -14.65 19.06 -1.15
C LEU A 118 -13.89 17.75 -1.17
N MET A 119 -13.44 17.35 -2.36
CA MET A 119 -12.67 16.13 -2.57
C MET A 119 -11.17 16.44 -2.54
N ILE A 120 -10.42 15.75 -1.66
CA ILE A 120 -9.08 16.20 -1.31
C ILE A 120 -8.18 15.01 -0.89
N THR A 121 -6.85 15.14 -1.05
CA THR A 121 -5.89 14.21 -0.43
C THR A 121 -5.49 14.68 0.97
N PRO A 122 -5.00 13.78 1.85
CA PRO A 122 -4.52 14.18 3.18
C PRO A 122 -3.47 15.30 3.13
N GLU A 123 -2.51 15.21 2.22
CA GLU A 123 -1.45 16.22 2.06
C GLU A 123 -2.01 17.58 1.66
N SER A 124 -3.05 17.58 0.83
CA SER A 124 -3.71 18.82 0.41
C SER A 124 -4.59 19.41 1.51
N LEU A 125 -5.21 18.56 2.36
CA LEU A 125 -5.93 19.01 3.55
C LEU A 125 -4.97 19.65 4.57
N GLU A 126 -3.74 19.09 4.71
CA GLU A 126 -2.70 19.70 5.52
C GLU A 126 -2.40 21.14 5.08
N VAL A 127 -2.26 21.35 3.76
CA VAL A 127 -2.06 22.71 3.19
C VAL A 127 -3.25 23.63 3.49
N LEU A 128 -4.49 23.15 3.29
CA LEU A 128 -5.69 23.96 3.56
C LEU A 128 -5.85 24.37 5.02
N LEU A 129 -5.46 23.50 5.96
CA LEU A 129 -5.50 23.81 7.39
C LEU A 129 -4.51 24.91 7.79
N GLN A 130 -3.54 25.27 6.93
CA GLN A 130 -2.63 26.39 7.12
C GLN A 130 -3.23 27.71 6.57
N GLU A 131 -4.23 27.65 5.69
CA GLU A 131 -4.83 28.80 5.04
C GLU A 131 -5.89 29.43 5.94
N LYS A 132 -5.57 30.57 6.54
CA LYS A 132 -6.47 31.29 7.47
C LYS A 132 -7.80 31.70 6.81
N THR A 133 -7.80 31.95 5.51
CA THR A 133 -8.97 32.35 4.73
C THR A 133 -10.00 31.23 4.58
N VAL A 134 -9.56 29.98 4.58
CA VAL A 134 -10.42 28.78 4.40
C VAL A 134 -10.93 28.21 5.72
N ALA A 135 -10.29 28.58 6.83
CA ALA A 135 -10.66 28.08 8.16
C ALA A 135 -12.15 28.27 8.52
N PRO A 136 -12.82 29.40 8.18
CA PRO A 136 -14.26 29.57 8.46
C PRO A 136 -15.12 28.52 7.76
N ASP A 137 -14.81 28.18 6.51
CA ASP A 137 -15.56 27.19 5.71
C ASP A 137 -15.34 25.78 6.23
N LEU A 138 -14.09 25.44 6.60
CA LEU A 138 -13.77 24.13 7.20
C LEU A 138 -14.45 23.92 8.56
N ARG A 139 -14.81 24.99 9.29
CA ARG A 139 -15.60 24.89 10.54
C ARG A 139 -17.03 24.39 10.31
N GLN A 140 -17.52 24.40 9.08
CA GLN A 140 -18.86 23.93 8.74
C GLN A 140 -18.90 22.42 8.50
N VAL A 141 -17.75 21.77 8.34
CA VAL A 141 -17.63 20.34 8.05
C VAL A 141 -18.36 19.50 9.11
N ARG A 142 -19.18 18.57 8.65
CA ARG A 142 -19.96 17.62 9.49
C ARG A 142 -19.64 16.17 9.16
N TYR A 143 -19.22 15.92 7.94
CA TYR A 143 -18.94 14.59 7.44
C TYR A 143 -17.52 14.52 6.87
N ILE A 144 -16.84 13.45 7.18
CA ILE A 144 -15.58 13.10 6.52
C ILE A 144 -15.74 11.68 5.98
N ILE A 145 -15.72 11.55 4.65
CA ILE A 145 -15.67 10.26 3.96
C ILE A 145 -14.21 9.97 3.65
N VAL A 146 -13.73 8.81 4.08
CA VAL A 146 -12.37 8.32 3.76
C VAL A 146 -12.47 7.14 2.81
N ASP A 147 -12.11 7.38 1.57
CA ASP A 147 -12.13 6.34 0.53
C ASP A 147 -10.87 5.49 0.55
N GLU A 148 -11.01 4.23 0.13
CA GLU A 148 -9.95 3.21 0.16
C GLU A 148 -9.19 3.19 1.50
N LEU A 149 -9.94 3.13 2.60
CA LEU A 149 -9.42 3.25 3.97
C LEU A 149 -8.27 2.28 4.25
N HIS A 150 -8.30 1.07 3.66
CA HIS A 150 -7.25 0.07 3.80
C HIS A 150 -5.87 0.56 3.33
N ALA A 151 -5.81 1.49 2.36
CA ALA A 151 -4.54 2.05 1.90
C ALA A 151 -3.88 2.99 2.93
N PHE A 152 -4.60 3.37 3.98
CA PHE A 152 -4.10 4.27 5.02
C PHE A 152 -3.65 3.53 6.29
N VAL A 153 -4.40 2.52 6.73
CA VAL A 153 -4.30 1.97 8.10
C VAL A 153 -2.87 1.57 8.48
N GLU A 154 -2.13 0.90 7.60
CA GLU A 154 -0.78 0.38 7.86
C GLU A 154 0.35 1.34 7.45
N SER A 155 0.04 2.62 7.23
CA SER A 155 1.00 3.56 6.65
C SER A 155 1.19 4.82 7.48
N GLU A 156 2.33 5.50 7.32
CA GLU A 156 2.54 6.83 7.88
C GLU A 156 1.50 7.85 7.40
N ARG A 157 0.98 7.69 6.17
CA ARG A 157 -0.12 8.50 5.66
C ARG A 157 -1.41 8.30 6.47
N GLY A 158 -1.64 7.10 6.99
CA GLY A 158 -2.76 6.83 7.89
C GLY A 158 -2.61 7.53 9.24
N VAL A 159 -1.41 7.53 9.79
CA VAL A 159 -1.11 8.31 11.01
C VAL A 159 -1.30 9.80 10.78
N HIS A 160 -0.80 10.32 9.65
CA HIS A 160 -1.03 11.72 9.23
C HIS A 160 -2.52 12.02 9.07
N LEU A 161 -3.28 11.13 8.41
CA LEU A 161 -4.73 11.24 8.30
C LEU A 161 -5.40 11.32 9.69
N LYS A 162 -5.00 10.49 10.65
CA LYS A 162 -5.52 10.54 12.03
C LYS A 162 -5.27 11.89 12.70
N MET A 163 -4.09 12.47 12.50
CA MET A 163 -3.78 13.82 12.98
C MET A 163 -4.68 14.87 12.34
N LEU A 164 -4.91 14.79 11.02
CA LEU A 164 -5.81 15.70 10.32
C LEU A 164 -7.25 15.57 10.82
N LEU A 165 -7.77 14.35 11.00
CA LEU A 165 -9.10 14.12 11.57
C LEU A 165 -9.23 14.72 12.96
N HIS A 166 -8.23 14.55 13.83
CA HIS A 166 -8.19 15.15 15.16
C HIS A 166 -8.20 16.70 15.10
N ARG A 167 -7.36 17.30 14.25
CA ARG A 167 -7.31 18.76 14.07
C ARG A 167 -8.61 19.33 13.50
N MET A 168 -9.28 18.59 12.62
CA MET A 168 -10.60 18.94 12.11
C MET A 168 -11.66 18.95 13.21
N ASP A 169 -11.67 17.94 14.10
CA ASP A 169 -12.57 17.90 15.25
C ASP A 169 -12.33 19.12 16.20
N GLN A 170 -11.06 19.50 16.41
CA GLN A 170 -10.70 20.68 17.20
C GLN A 170 -11.16 21.98 16.52
N LEU A 171 -10.95 22.13 15.21
CA LEU A 171 -11.32 23.29 14.44
C LEU A 171 -12.84 23.53 14.43
N THR A 172 -13.62 22.48 14.24
CA THR A 172 -15.09 22.53 14.17
C THR A 172 -15.73 22.65 15.55
N LYS A 173 -15.00 22.34 16.63
CA LYS A 173 -15.51 22.25 18.01
C LYS A 173 -16.72 21.33 18.15
N ARG A 174 -16.86 20.37 17.25
CA ARG A 174 -17.93 19.38 17.23
C ARG A 174 -17.37 18.04 16.78
N LYS A 175 -18.15 17.00 17.02
CA LYS A 175 -17.88 15.67 16.49
C LYS A 175 -18.20 15.62 15.01
N ILE A 176 -17.22 15.41 14.19
CA ILE A 176 -17.41 15.17 12.76
C ILE A 176 -17.68 13.67 12.58
N GLN A 177 -18.78 13.33 11.92
CA GLN A 177 -19.09 11.94 11.60
C GLN A 177 -18.14 11.41 10.54
N ARG A 178 -17.54 10.23 10.80
CA ARG A 178 -16.55 9.60 9.93
C ARG A 178 -17.14 8.40 9.22
N ILE A 179 -16.94 8.34 7.91
CA ILE A 179 -17.43 7.28 7.04
C ILE A 179 -16.24 6.72 6.29
N GLY A 180 -15.85 5.48 6.59
CA GLY A 180 -14.77 4.77 5.90
C GLY A 180 -15.31 3.86 4.81
N LEU A 181 -14.67 3.85 3.64
CA LEU A 181 -14.96 2.94 2.54
C LEU A 181 -13.76 2.02 2.34
N SER A 182 -14.00 0.72 2.29
CA SER A 182 -12.96 -0.27 2.02
C SER A 182 -13.49 -1.39 1.13
N ALA A 183 -12.63 -1.92 0.28
CA ALA A 183 -12.96 -3.10 -0.51
C ALA A 183 -12.80 -4.39 0.30
N THR A 184 -11.78 -4.42 1.17
CA THR A 184 -11.36 -5.60 1.94
C THR A 184 -10.78 -5.19 3.29
N ALA A 185 -10.98 -6.04 4.31
CA ALA A 185 -10.27 -6.00 5.58
C ALA A 185 -10.50 -7.34 6.32
N GLY A 186 -9.45 -7.98 6.80
CA GLY A 186 -9.55 -9.22 7.59
C GLY A 186 -10.10 -8.96 9.00
N ASN A 187 -9.77 -7.82 9.58
CA ASN A 187 -10.18 -7.38 10.92
C ASN A 187 -11.06 -6.10 10.89
N PRO A 188 -12.24 -6.12 10.29
CA PRO A 188 -13.02 -4.91 10.03
C PRO A 188 -13.45 -4.14 11.29
N ARG A 189 -13.60 -4.82 12.43
CA ARG A 189 -13.95 -4.15 13.70
C ARG A 189 -12.81 -3.32 14.25
N GLU A 190 -11.58 -3.78 14.12
CA GLU A 190 -10.39 -3.04 14.52
C GLU A 190 -10.16 -1.82 13.61
N VAL A 191 -10.40 -1.98 12.30
CA VAL A 191 -10.34 -0.88 11.33
C VAL A 191 -11.40 0.16 11.64
N LEU A 192 -12.62 -0.24 12.00
CA LEU A 192 -13.68 0.68 12.45
C LEU A 192 -13.28 1.40 13.74
N HIS A 193 -12.71 0.69 14.72
CA HIS A 193 -12.20 1.28 15.95
C HIS A 193 -11.08 2.31 15.66
N TRP A 194 -10.17 1.96 14.76
CA TRP A 194 -9.13 2.87 14.29
C TRP A 194 -9.73 4.14 13.65
N LEU A 195 -10.75 4.02 12.79
CA LEU A 195 -11.40 5.17 12.15
C LEU A 195 -12.11 6.06 13.18
N SER A 196 -12.86 5.48 14.11
CA SER A 196 -13.73 6.20 15.04
C SER A 196 -13.04 6.71 16.30
N ASP A 197 -11.79 6.29 16.59
CA ASP A 197 -11.08 6.56 17.87
C ASP A 197 -11.86 6.12 19.11
N GLY A 198 -12.85 5.26 18.98
CA GLY A 198 -13.72 4.78 20.06
C GLY A 198 -14.59 5.88 20.71
N ARG A 199 -14.71 7.08 20.09
CA ARG A 199 -15.38 8.24 20.67
C ARG A 199 -16.89 8.30 20.42
N HIS A 200 -17.42 7.47 19.52
CA HIS A 200 -18.83 7.50 19.08
C HIS A 200 -19.42 6.12 18.95
N ALA A 201 -20.73 6.06 18.83
CA ALA A 201 -21.39 4.89 18.26
C ALA A 201 -20.76 4.64 16.88
N ALA A 202 -20.25 3.43 16.68
CA ALA A 202 -19.57 3.04 15.46
C ALA A 202 -20.20 1.76 14.92
N GLU A 203 -20.53 1.74 13.63
CA GLU A 203 -21.28 0.67 12.99
C GLU A 203 -20.53 0.14 11.77
N LEU A 204 -20.51 -1.17 11.64
CA LEU A 204 -19.95 -1.87 10.49
C LEU A 204 -21.09 -2.23 9.52
N VAL A 205 -20.99 -1.73 8.29
CA VAL A 205 -21.81 -2.17 7.17
C VAL A 205 -20.97 -3.10 6.31
N HIS A 206 -21.24 -4.39 6.38
CA HIS A 206 -20.51 -5.40 5.63
C HIS A 206 -21.50 -6.25 4.82
N VAL A 207 -21.52 -6.02 3.51
CA VAL A 207 -22.35 -6.79 2.58
C VAL A 207 -21.42 -7.62 1.69
N PRO A 208 -21.48 -8.95 1.80
CA PRO A 208 -20.65 -9.82 0.98
C PRO A 208 -20.98 -9.68 -0.50
N ALA A 209 -19.98 -9.93 -1.35
CA ALA A 209 -20.20 -9.98 -2.77
C ALA A 209 -21.21 -11.07 -3.14
N PRO A 210 -22.16 -10.81 -4.05
CA PRO A 210 -22.97 -11.87 -4.59
C PRO A 210 -22.07 -12.91 -5.28
N PRO A 211 -22.47 -14.19 -5.27
CA PRO A 211 -21.74 -15.23 -5.99
C PRO A 211 -21.57 -14.82 -7.46
N GLN A 212 -20.33 -14.78 -7.93
CA GLN A 212 -20.01 -14.49 -9.31
C GLN A 212 -19.22 -15.65 -9.89
N GLU A 213 -19.58 -16.08 -11.10
CA GLU A 213 -18.80 -17.06 -11.81
C GLU A 213 -17.41 -16.50 -12.12
N LYS A 214 -16.39 -17.26 -11.74
CA LYS A 214 -14.98 -16.91 -11.94
C LYS A 214 -14.30 -18.04 -12.69
N GLN A 215 -13.60 -17.68 -13.75
CA GLN A 215 -12.85 -18.62 -14.55
C GLN A 215 -11.37 -18.29 -14.48
N PHE A 216 -10.58 -19.26 -14.08
CA PHE A 216 -9.13 -19.15 -13.95
C PHE A 216 -8.44 -20.00 -15.02
N LEU A 217 -7.45 -19.40 -15.67
CA LEU A 217 -6.55 -20.08 -16.60
C LEU A 217 -5.12 -19.92 -16.08
N PHE A 218 -4.40 -21.02 -15.96
CA PHE A 218 -2.98 -21.02 -15.57
C PHE A 218 -2.11 -21.33 -16.78
N VAL A 219 -1.08 -20.52 -16.99
CA VAL A 219 -0.02 -20.75 -17.98
C VAL A 219 1.28 -20.78 -17.20
N VAL A 220 1.89 -21.94 -17.11
CA VAL A 220 3.15 -22.13 -16.35
C VAL A 220 4.26 -22.48 -17.36
N GLU A 221 5.11 -21.51 -17.64
CA GLU A 221 6.22 -21.64 -18.59
C GLU A 221 7.52 -21.10 -17.94
N PRO A 222 8.56 -21.92 -17.81
CA PRO A 222 9.83 -21.50 -17.20
C PRO A 222 10.57 -20.44 -18.00
N GLU A 223 10.54 -20.54 -19.33
CA GLU A 223 11.24 -19.63 -20.22
C GLU A 223 10.48 -18.29 -20.38
N GLU A 224 11.22 -17.19 -20.38
CA GLU A 224 10.62 -15.84 -20.45
C GLU A 224 9.95 -15.62 -21.80
N ASP A 225 10.58 -16.02 -22.89
CA ASP A 225 10.06 -15.85 -24.25
C ASP A 225 8.74 -16.60 -24.45
N ASP A 226 8.61 -17.83 -23.90
CA ASP A 226 7.38 -18.60 -23.96
C ASP A 226 6.23 -17.93 -23.19
N ARG A 227 6.54 -17.32 -22.02
CA ARG A 227 5.56 -16.53 -21.26
C ARG A 227 5.10 -15.30 -22.01
N ILE A 228 6.02 -14.59 -22.68
CA ILE A 228 5.70 -13.42 -23.50
C ILE A 228 4.84 -13.85 -24.70
N ASP A 229 5.18 -14.93 -25.39
CA ASP A 229 4.41 -15.49 -26.48
C ASP A 229 3.00 -15.89 -26.07
N ALA A 230 2.86 -16.51 -24.91
CA ALA A 230 1.55 -16.84 -24.35
C ALA A 230 0.74 -15.57 -24.02
N LEU A 231 1.36 -14.57 -23.39
CA LEU A 231 0.70 -13.28 -23.11
C LEU A 231 0.18 -12.62 -24.38
N VAL A 232 1.04 -12.48 -25.40
CA VAL A 232 0.68 -11.87 -26.70
C VAL A 232 -0.54 -12.55 -27.32
N ARG A 233 -0.57 -13.91 -27.34
CA ARG A 233 -1.73 -14.67 -27.84
C ARG A 233 -3.00 -14.45 -27.01
N ILE A 234 -2.88 -14.41 -25.71
CA ILE A 234 -4.02 -14.28 -24.78
C ILE A 234 -4.69 -12.91 -24.87
N VAL A 235 -3.90 -11.85 -24.95
CA VAL A 235 -4.44 -10.47 -24.98
C VAL A 235 -4.81 -9.99 -26.39
N ALA A 236 -4.51 -10.77 -27.44
CA ALA A 236 -4.78 -10.39 -28.82
C ALA A 236 -6.26 -10.03 -29.05
N GLY A 237 -6.52 -8.79 -29.43
CA GLY A 237 -7.87 -8.28 -29.72
C GLY A 237 -8.79 -8.14 -28.52
N LYS A 238 -8.27 -8.28 -27.28
CA LYS A 238 -9.05 -8.20 -26.05
C LYS A 238 -8.74 -6.92 -25.28
N LYS A 239 -9.73 -6.43 -24.55
CA LYS A 239 -9.56 -5.33 -23.59
C LYS A 239 -9.05 -5.91 -22.27
N ALA A 240 -7.74 -5.75 -22.02
CA ALA A 240 -7.03 -6.47 -20.96
C ALA A 240 -6.22 -5.56 -20.05
N LEU A 241 -6.24 -5.85 -18.73
CA LEU A 241 -5.27 -5.34 -17.78
C LEU A 241 -4.26 -6.43 -17.44
N VAL A 242 -2.97 -6.11 -17.58
CA VAL A 242 -1.86 -7.00 -17.27
C VAL A 242 -1.14 -6.47 -16.03
N PHE A 243 -1.38 -7.09 -14.89
CA PHE A 243 -0.75 -6.71 -13.62
C PHE A 243 0.61 -7.38 -13.47
N VAL A 244 1.60 -6.58 -13.11
CA VAL A 244 2.97 -7.00 -12.77
C VAL A 244 3.36 -6.52 -11.37
N SER A 245 4.36 -7.15 -10.77
CA SER A 245 4.79 -6.87 -9.39
C SER A 245 5.58 -5.58 -9.22
N SER A 246 6.24 -5.07 -10.27
CA SER A 246 7.12 -3.91 -10.16
C SER A 246 7.09 -3.00 -11.39
N ARG A 247 7.49 -1.72 -11.20
CA ARG A 247 7.68 -0.74 -12.29
C ARG A 247 8.68 -1.26 -13.33
N ASN A 248 9.76 -1.90 -12.86
CA ASN A 248 10.76 -2.48 -13.74
C ASN A 248 10.20 -3.61 -14.61
N SER A 249 9.43 -4.52 -14.00
CA SER A 249 8.74 -5.58 -14.75
C SER A 249 7.73 -5.02 -15.76
N ALA A 250 7.06 -3.89 -15.43
CA ALA A 250 6.14 -3.24 -16.35
C ALA A 250 6.87 -2.72 -17.60
N GLU A 251 8.00 -2.02 -17.43
CA GLU A 251 8.79 -1.49 -18.53
C GLU A 251 9.45 -2.61 -19.37
N GLN A 252 9.96 -3.66 -18.73
CA GLN A 252 10.53 -4.81 -19.44
C GLN A 252 9.48 -5.52 -20.29
N LEU A 253 8.32 -5.81 -19.70
CA LEU A 253 7.23 -6.47 -20.41
C LEU A 253 6.65 -5.60 -21.52
N MET A 254 6.54 -4.27 -21.30
CA MET A 254 6.15 -3.32 -22.33
C MET A 254 7.08 -3.37 -23.54
N ASN A 255 8.40 -3.37 -23.31
CA ASN A 255 9.38 -3.43 -24.38
C ASN A 255 9.33 -4.79 -25.13
N ALA A 256 9.17 -5.89 -24.40
CA ALA A 256 9.09 -7.23 -24.99
C ALA A 256 7.81 -7.45 -25.83
N CYS A 257 6.72 -6.79 -25.47
CA CYS A 257 5.45 -6.85 -26.21
C CYS A 257 5.29 -5.75 -27.27
N ALA A 258 6.20 -4.77 -27.35
CA ALA A 258 6.14 -3.67 -28.29
C ALA A 258 6.12 -4.18 -29.76
N GLY A 259 5.18 -3.66 -30.56
CA GLY A 259 4.98 -4.10 -31.95
C GLY A 259 4.29 -5.46 -32.11
N ARG A 260 4.14 -6.24 -31.05
CA ARG A 260 3.48 -7.56 -31.05
C ARG A 260 2.03 -7.50 -30.55
N VAL A 261 1.73 -6.57 -29.62
CA VAL A 261 0.38 -6.30 -29.12
C VAL A 261 -0.09 -4.96 -29.66
N ARG A 262 -1.27 -4.95 -30.25
CA ARG A 262 -1.90 -3.72 -30.75
C ARG A 262 -2.48 -2.91 -29.58
N ASN A 263 -2.42 -1.58 -29.66
CA ASN A 263 -2.96 -0.69 -28.63
C ASN A 263 -2.43 -1.00 -27.22
N LEU A 264 -1.11 -1.20 -27.12
CA LEU A 264 -0.43 -1.51 -25.89
C LEU A 264 -0.03 -0.23 -25.16
N HIS A 265 -0.39 -0.15 -23.88
CA HIS A 265 -0.11 0.99 -23.01
C HIS A 265 0.56 0.53 -21.70
N ILE A 266 1.16 1.48 -20.98
CA ILE A 266 1.79 1.22 -19.68
C ILE A 266 1.26 2.20 -18.63
N HIS A 267 1.09 1.72 -17.38
CA HIS A 267 0.58 2.52 -16.29
C HIS A 267 1.25 2.16 -14.95
N HIS A 268 2.11 3.05 -14.45
CA HIS A 268 2.72 2.93 -13.12
C HIS A 268 3.05 4.32 -12.54
N SER A 269 3.39 4.41 -11.25
CA SER A 269 3.56 5.66 -10.52
C SER A 269 4.65 6.59 -11.07
N SER A 270 5.69 6.05 -11.69
CA SER A 270 6.85 6.82 -12.16
C SER A 270 6.69 7.46 -13.55
N ILE A 271 5.68 7.11 -14.33
CA ILE A 271 5.38 7.82 -15.59
C ILE A 271 4.60 9.11 -15.33
N SER A 272 4.70 10.07 -16.26
CA SER A 272 4.04 11.37 -16.09
C SER A 272 2.51 11.25 -15.99
N PRO A 273 1.84 12.14 -15.22
CA PRO A 273 0.38 12.16 -15.14
C PRO A 273 -0.30 12.26 -16.52
N ALA A 274 0.30 13.04 -17.44
CA ALA A 274 -0.21 13.18 -18.80
C ALA A 274 -0.14 11.86 -19.58
N THR A 275 0.92 11.08 -19.42
CA THR A 275 1.06 9.76 -20.05
C THR A 275 0.07 8.77 -19.48
N ARG A 276 -0.13 8.75 -18.15
CA ARG A 276 -1.14 7.92 -17.50
C ARG A 276 -2.53 8.21 -18.01
N LYS A 277 -2.92 9.50 -18.03
CA LYS A 277 -4.23 9.93 -18.53
C LYS A 277 -4.44 9.53 -19.99
N ARG A 278 -3.43 9.71 -20.86
CA ARG A 278 -3.49 9.23 -22.25
C ARG A 278 -3.70 7.73 -22.37
N ALA A 279 -3.05 6.93 -21.50
CA ALA A 279 -3.25 5.47 -21.47
C ALA A 279 -4.68 5.10 -21.04
N GLU A 280 -5.23 5.76 -20.05
CA GLU A 280 -6.61 5.57 -19.56
C GLU A 280 -7.64 5.98 -20.65
N GLU A 281 -7.48 7.14 -21.29
CA GLU A 281 -8.35 7.62 -22.36
C GLU A 281 -8.31 6.69 -23.59
N ALA A 282 -7.11 6.28 -24.00
CA ALA A 282 -6.93 5.35 -25.12
C ALA A 282 -7.56 3.99 -24.80
N PHE A 283 -7.40 3.51 -23.58
CA PHE A 283 -8.00 2.26 -23.14
C PHE A 283 -9.53 2.32 -23.14
N ASN A 284 -10.13 3.44 -22.73
CA ASN A 284 -11.57 3.61 -22.74
C ASN A 284 -12.18 3.74 -24.15
N SER A 285 -11.45 4.36 -25.08
CA SER A 285 -11.93 4.68 -26.43
C SER A 285 -11.61 3.62 -27.48
N GLN A 286 -10.64 2.74 -27.25
CA GLN A 286 -10.15 1.77 -28.24
C GLN A 286 -10.62 0.36 -27.92
N ASP A 287 -11.04 -0.38 -28.93
CA ASP A 287 -11.31 -1.80 -28.83
C ASP A 287 -9.98 -2.59 -28.81
N GLY A 288 -9.95 -3.67 -28.02
CA GLY A 288 -8.80 -4.55 -27.91
C GLY A 288 -7.54 -3.87 -27.34
N ALA A 289 -7.70 -2.88 -26.47
CA ALA A 289 -6.60 -2.20 -25.82
C ALA A 289 -6.05 -3.01 -24.64
N CYS A 290 -4.73 -2.96 -24.44
CA CYS A 290 -4.04 -3.64 -23.35
C CYS A 290 -3.23 -2.63 -22.53
N ILE A 291 -3.38 -2.65 -21.19
CA ILE A 291 -2.52 -1.87 -20.27
C ILE A 291 -1.69 -2.81 -19.42
N ILE A 292 -0.36 -2.68 -19.48
CA ILE A 292 0.55 -3.27 -18.50
C ILE A 292 0.65 -2.30 -17.32
N CYS A 293 0.32 -2.78 -16.11
CA CYS A 293 0.24 -1.92 -14.94
C CYS A 293 0.77 -2.58 -13.65
N THR A 294 1.11 -1.72 -12.70
CA THR A 294 1.37 -2.10 -11.30
C THR A 294 0.12 -1.85 -10.45
N SER A 295 0.26 -1.82 -9.12
CA SER A 295 -0.84 -1.53 -8.18
C SER A 295 -1.59 -0.20 -8.41
N THR A 296 -1.12 0.67 -9.29
CA THR A 296 -1.79 1.94 -9.58
C THR A 296 -3.19 1.81 -10.20
N LEU A 297 -3.50 0.66 -10.82
CA LEU A 297 -4.83 0.34 -11.33
C LEU A 297 -5.57 -0.71 -10.49
N GLU A 298 -5.08 -1.07 -9.32
CA GLU A 298 -5.81 -1.86 -8.31
C GLU A 298 -6.93 -1.04 -7.66
N LEU A 299 -6.67 0.25 -7.40
CA LEU A 299 -7.61 1.15 -6.75
C LEU A 299 -8.60 1.76 -7.75
N GLY A 300 -9.78 2.07 -7.29
CA GLY A 300 -11.05 2.51 -7.84
C GLY A 300 -11.19 3.31 -9.14
N ILE A 301 -10.16 3.47 -9.98
CA ILE A 301 -10.28 4.17 -11.28
C ILE A 301 -11.23 3.41 -12.20
N ASP A 302 -12.20 4.11 -12.79
CA ASP A 302 -13.14 3.51 -13.74
C ASP A 302 -12.52 3.42 -15.14
N ILE A 303 -12.10 2.21 -15.50
CA ILE A 303 -11.51 1.87 -16.80
C ILE A 303 -12.49 1.10 -17.72
N GLY A 304 -13.78 1.13 -17.38
CA GLY A 304 -14.81 0.47 -18.16
C GLY A 304 -14.84 -1.06 -18.03
N ASP A 305 -15.54 -1.72 -18.95
CA ASP A 305 -15.66 -3.18 -18.99
C ASP A 305 -14.39 -3.81 -19.57
N LEU A 306 -13.88 -4.84 -18.88
CA LEU A 306 -12.73 -5.64 -19.31
C LEU A 306 -13.17 -7.00 -19.81
N ASP A 307 -12.46 -7.52 -20.83
CA ASP A 307 -12.61 -8.90 -21.26
C ASP A 307 -11.87 -9.86 -20.32
N LEU A 308 -10.67 -9.44 -19.84
CA LEU A 308 -9.87 -10.26 -18.93
C LEU A 308 -8.89 -9.44 -18.10
N VAL A 309 -8.48 -10.04 -16.96
CA VAL A 309 -7.36 -9.59 -16.13
C VAL A 309 -6.25 -10.64 -16.24
N VAL A 310 -5.03 -10.19 -16.48
CA VAL A 310 -3.85 -11.06 -16.50
C VAL A 310 -2.97 -10.74 -15.27
N GLN A 311 -2.56 -11.79 -14.56
CA GLN A 311 -1.60 -11.75 -13.46
C GLN A 311 -0.27 -12.32 -13.95
N VAL A 312 0.79 -11.52 -13.98
CA VAL A 312 2.15 -12.00 -14.28
C VAL A 312 2.88 -12.18 -12.96
N GLY A 313 2.98 -13.43 -12.54
CA GLY A 313 3.34 -13.83 -11.19
C GLY A 313 2.21 -13.67 -10.17
N PRO A 314 2.29 -14.29 -8.99
CA PRO A 314 1.32 -14.13 -7.92
C PRO A 314 1.40 -12.70 -7.34
N PRO A 315 0.25 -12.06 -6.99
CA PRO A 315 0.27 -10.87 -6.16
C PRO A 315 0.76 -11.21 -4.75
N ASP A 316 1.20 -10.20 -4.02
CA ASP A 316 1.74 -10.33 -2.67
C ASP A 316 0.68 -10.65 -1.60
N SER A 317 -0.59 -10.34 -1.89
CA SER A 317 -1.70 -10.50 -0.95
C SER A 317 -3.03 -10.89 -1.61
N VAL A 318 -3.91 -11.47 -0.81
CA VAL A 318 -5.31 -11.78 -1.20
C VAL A 318 -6.08 -10.49 -1.49
N SER A 319 -5.85 -9.45 -0.68
CA SER A 319 -6.47 -8.13 -0.87
C SER A 319 -6.15 -7.55 -2.25
N SER A 320 -4.87 -7.55 -2.64
CA SER A 320 -4.42 -7.12 -3.97
C SER A 320 -5.08 -7.93 -5.09
N PHE A 321 -5.12 -9.27 -4.94
CA PHE A 321 -5.80 -10.14 -5.90
C PHE A 321 -7.30 -9.79 -6.07
N LEU A 322 -8.02 -9.62 -4.97
CA LEU A 322 -9.46 -9.28 -5.00
C LEU A 322 -9.71 -7.94 -5.67
N GLN A 323 -8.87 -6.94 -5.45
CA GLN A 323 -8.96 -5.62 -6.08
C GLN A 323 -8.70 -5.70 -7.60
N ARG A 324 -7.69 -6.46 -8.03
CA ARG A 324 -7.39 -6.71 -9.45
C ARG A 324 -8.51 -7.47 -10.13
N MET A 325 -8.97 -8.56 -9.53
CA MET A 325 -10.06 -9.37 -10.03
C MET A 325 -11.36 -8.56 -10.16
N GLY A 326 -11.64 -7.67 -9.20
CA GLY A 326 -12.81 -6.79 -9.23
C GLY A 326 -12.85 -5.79 -10.39
N ARG A 327 -11.82 -5.78 -11.26
CA ARG A 327 -11.80 -5.01 -12.51
C ARG A 327 -12.53 -5.73 -13.64
N SER A 328 -12.60 -7.08 -13.63
CA SER A 328 -13.34 -7.88 -14.62
C SER A 328 -14.71 -8.36 -14.09
N GLY A 329 -15.56 -8.84 -14.98
CA GLY A 329 -16.84 -9.44 -14.62
C GLY A 329 -17.91 -8.45 -14.15
N ARG A 330 -17.83 -7.19 -14.55
CA ARG A 330 -18.87 -6.20 -14.26
C ARG A 330 -20.16 -6.53 -15.02
N ARG A 331 -21.32 -6.05 -14.49
CA ARG A 331 -22.65 -6.23 -15.09
C ARG A 331 -23.09 -7.70 -15.26
N GLY A 332 -22.69 -8.59 -14.34
CA GLY A 332 -23.14 -9.99 -14.35
C GLY A 332 -22.43 -10.91 -15.35
N LYS A 333 -21.36 -10.45 -15.99
CA LYS A 333 -20.49 -11.29 -16.80
C LYS A 333 -19.56 -12.12 -15.94
N ALA A 334 -19.10 -13.29 -16.40
CA ALA A 334 -18.07 -14.08 -15.74
C ALA A 334 -16.75 -13.27 -15.67
N ALA A 335 -16.04 -13.39 -14.55
CA ALA A 335 -14.73 -12.79 -14.39
C ALA A 335 -13.66 -13.75 -14.92
N TYR A 336 -12.95 -13.35 -15.97
CA TYR A 336 -11.84 -14.11 -16.55
C TYR A 336 -10.51 -13.60 -16.00
N VAL A 337 -9.76 -14.49 -15.33
CA VAL A 337 -8.44 -14.20 -14.79
C VAL A 337 -7.43 -15.21 -15.35
N VAL A 338 -6.39 -14.69 -15.99
CA VAL A 338 -5.30 -15.52 -16.51
C VAL A 338 -4.05 -15.30 -15.68
N TRP A 339 -3.42 -16.39 -15.26
CA TRP A 339 -2.17 -16.39 -14.53
C TRP A 339 -1.03 -16.82 -15.45
N ILE A 340 -0.01 -15.98 -15.60
CA ILE A 340 1.22 -16.28 -16.33
C ILE A 340 2.33 -16.43 -15.30
N LEU A 341 2.81 -17.65 -15.13
CA LEU A 341 3.65 -18.08 -14.03
C LEU A 341 4.95 -18.70 -14.57
N LYS A 342 6.05 -18.53 -13.86
CA LYS A 342 7.36 -19.06 -14.26
C LYS A 342 7.70 -20.42 -13.64
N SER A 343 6.92 -20.87 -12.64
CA SER A 343 7.28 -22.08 -11.90
C SER A 343 6.08 -22.74 -11.21
N PRO A 344 6.17 -24.03 -10.88
CA PRO A 344 5.19 -24.72 -10.04
C PRO A 344 5.00 -24.06 -8.66
N ALA A 345 6.04 -23.42 -8.11
CA ALA A 345 5.94 -22.70 -6.83
C ALA A 345 5.03 -21.48 -6.94
N GLU A 346 5.09 -20.73 -8.04
CA GLU A 346 4.16 -19.62 -8.27
C GLU A 346 2.73 -20.10 -8.48
N LEU A 347 2.53 -21.26 -9.12
CA LEU A 347 1.21 -21.90 -9.24
C LEU A 347 0.63 -22.22 -7.84
N LEU A 348 1.43 -22.83 -6.97
CA LEU A 348 1.03 -23.15 -5.60
C LEU A 348 0.59 -21.88 -4.83
N CYS A 349 1.38 -20.80 -4.93
CA CYS A 349 1.00 -19.50 -4.32
C CYS A 349 -0.31 -18.96 -4.90
N SER A 350 -0.47 -19.04 -6.22
CA SER A 350 -1.68 -18.55 -6.90
C SER A 350 -2.93 -19.34 -6.48
N ILE A 351 -2.82 -20.65 -6.36
CA ILE A 351 -3.89 -21.53 -5.85
C ILE A 351 -4.23 -21.16 -4.41
N ALA A 352 -3.24 -20.96 -3.54
CA ALA A 352 -3.45 -20.56 -2.15
C ALA A 352 -4.18 -19.21 -2.04
N ILE A 353 -3.80 -18.23 -2.86
CA ILE A 353 -4.46 -16.91 -2.92
C ILE A 353 -5.93 -17.06 -3.34
N ILE A 354 -6.21 -17.87 -4.35
CA ILE A 354 -7.57 -18.12 -4.82
C ILE A 354 -8.39 -18.83 -3.74
N GLU A 355 -7.84 -19.83 -3.04
CA GLU A 355 -8.53 -20.50 -1.94
C GLU A 355 -8.86 -19.54 -0.79
N CYS A 356 -7.94 -18.67 -0.39
CA CYS A 356 -8.22 -17.61 0.58
C CYS A 356 -9.36 -16.71 0.09
N ALA A 357 -9.31 -16.26 -1.17
CA ALA A 357 -10.31 -15.40 -1.75
C ALA A 357 -11.71 -16.06 -1.81
N VAL A 358 -11.78 -17.37 -2.08
CA VAL A 358 -13.02 -18.14 -2.07
C VAL A 358 -13.59 -18.26 -0.65
N ARG A 359 -12.74 -18.41 0.36
CA ARG A 359 -13.14 -18.44 1.78
C ARG A 359 -13.44 -17.05 2.36
N ASN A 360 -13.20 -15.98 1.61
CA ASN A 360 -13.19 -14.59 2.08
C ASN A 360 -12.17 -14.33 3.20
N ASP A 361 -11.11 -15.10 3.26
CA ASP A 361 -9.98 -14.87 4.14
C ASP A 361 -9.08 -13.79 3.52
N VAL A 362 -8.92 -12.68 4.21
CA VAL A 362 -8.13 -11.52 3.76
C VAL A 362 -7.19 -11.11 4.89
N GLU A 363 -6.08 -10.47 4.55
CA GLU A 363 -5.11 -9.99 5.51
C GLU A 363 -5.70 -9.00 6.50
N ASP A 364 -5.29 -9.11 7.77
CA ASP A 364 -5.55 -8.12 8.79
C ASP A 364 -4.76 -6.84 8.52
N LEU A 365 -5.39 -5.71 8.77
CA LEU A 365 -4.75 -4.40 8.68
C LEU A 365 -4.26 -3.97 10.06
N ARG A 366 -2.98 -3.65 10.19
CA ARG A 366 -2.32 -3.34 11.45
C ARG A 366 -1.78 -1.91 11.48
N PRO A 367 -2.36 -1.02 12.30
CA PRO A 367 -1.84 0.34 12.46
C PRO A 367 -0.41 0.35 12.98
N LEU A 368 0.37 1.36 12.56
CA LEU A 368 1.70 1.61 13.10
C LEU A 368 1.62 1.91 14.60
N LYS A 369 2.54 1.33 15.38
CA LYS A 369 2.57 1.45 16.84
C LYS A 369 3.51 2.56 17.34
N LYS A 370 4.59 2.85 16.60
CA LYS A 370 5.64 3.80 16.99
C LYS A 370 5.87 4.85 15.86
N PRO A 371 4.84 5.61 15.45
CA PRO A 371 4.91 6.49 14.28
C PRO A 371 5.66 7.79 14.57
N TYR A 372 6.90 7.71 15.08
CA TYR A 372 7.70 8.86 15.52
C TYR A 372 8.10 9.78 14.39
N ASN A 373 8.23 9.26 13.17
CA ASN A 373 8.49 10.08 11.98
C ASN A 373 7.36 11.07 11.71
N VAL A 374 6.10 10.63 11.86
CA VAL A 374 4.93 11.50 11.71
C VAL A 374 4.80 12.46 12.91
N MET A 375 5.16 12.02 14.11
CA MET A 375 5.20 12.91 15.29
C MET A 375 6.14 14.09 15.05
N LEU A 376 7.34 13.84 14.53
CA LEU A 376 8.28 14.92 14.18
C LEU A 376 7.72 15.86 13.12
N GLN A 377 7.10 15.32 12.06
CA GLN A 377 6.43 16.15 11.07
C GLN A 377 5.43 17.11 11.73
N GLN A 378 4.59 16.60 12.61
CA GLN A 378 3.57 17.41 13.27
C GLN A 378 4.16 18.44 14.24
N ILE A 379 5.26 18.13 14.91
CA ILE A 379 6.02 19.08 15.74
C ILE A 379 6.55 20.23 14.88
N PHE A 380 7.21 19.93 13.75
CA PHE A 380 7.74 20.97 12.87
C PHE A 380 6.63 21.78 12.21
N LEU A 381 5.51 21.18 11.82
CA LEU A 381 4.34 21.89 11.29
C LEU A 381 3.74 22.82 12.33
N TYR A 382 3.59 22.36 13.56
CA TYR A 382 3.06 23.20 14.65
C TYR A 382 3.95 24.41 14.90
N LEU A 383 5.26 24.22 14.97
CA LEU A 383 6.24 25.28 15.15
C LEU A 383 6.28 26.26 13.98
N HIS A 384 6.20 25.75 12.75
CA HIS A 384 6.14 26.61 11.56
C HIS A 384 4.93 27.55 11.60
N ASN A 385 3.78 27.08 12.05
CA ASN A 385 2.53 27.86 12.10
C ASN A 385 2.47 28.85 13.23
N HIS A 386 3.07 28.54 14.36
CA HIS A 386 2.99 29.36 15.58
C HIS A 386 4.24 30.23 15.81
N SER A 387 5.29 30.01 15.03
CA SER A 387 6.60 30.67 15.14
C SER A 387 7.29 30.51 16.49
N ARG A 388 6.52 30.53 17.59
CA ARG A 388 6.96 30.32 18.98
C ARG A 388 5.92 29.48 19.73
N THR A 389 6.38 28.57 20.60
CA THR A 389 5.49 27.76 21.46
C THR A 389 6.19 27.36 22.73
N THR A 390 5.43 26.98 23.76
CA THR A 390 6.00 26.36 24.97
C THR A 390 6.06 24.82 24.82
N ARG A 391 6.91 24.15 25.62
CA ARG A 391 6.89 22.68 25.72
C ARG A 391 5.51 22.17 26.10
N ARG A 392 4.81 22.87 26.99
CA ARG A 392 3.47 22.50 27.46
C ARG A 392 2.44 22.54 26.33
N ASP A 393 2.44 23.60 25.51
CA ASP A 393 1.48 23.74 24.42
C ASP A 393 1.73 22.67 23.34
N LEU A 394 3.01 22.42 23.02
CA LEU A 394 3.41 21.38 22.08
C LEU A 394 3.04 19.98 22.59
N ALA A 395 3.27 19.71 23.88
CA ALA A 395 2.86 18.46 24.52
C ALA A 395 1.33 18.30 24.47
N SER A 396 0.57 19.35 24.77
CA SER A 396 -0.89 19.35 24.64
C SER A 396 -1.33 19.04 23.21
N PHE A 397 -0.70 19.64 22.20
CA PHE A 397 -0.99 19.38 20.80
C PHE A 397 -0.73 17.91 20.41
N VAL A 398 0.42 17.34 20.82
CA VAL A 398 0.79 15.97 20.46
C VAL A 398 -0.08 14.96 21.22
N PHE A 399 -0.20 15.06 22.55
CA PHE A 399 -0.84 14.00 23.35
C PHE A 399 -2.37 14.06 23.39
N THR A 400 -3.00 15.13 22.94
CA THR A 400 -4.45 15.14 22.73
C THR A 400 -4.86 14.34 21.49
N ALA A 401 -3.94 14.12 20.55
CA ALA A 401 -4.20 13.32 19.38
C ALA A 401 -4.28 11.81 19.74
N PRO A 402 -5.36 11.10 19.33
CA PRO A 402 -5.56 9.69 19.69
C PRO A 402 -4.39 8.77 19.32
N VAL A 403 -3.73 9.07 18.21
CA VAL A 403 -2.62 8.26 17.67
C VAL A 403 -1.34 8.32 18.51
N PHE A 404 -1.18 9.35 19.36
CA PHE A 404 -0.02 9.51 20.22
C PHE A 404 -0.36 9.40 21.72
N ARG A 405 -1.61 9.08 22.06
CA ARG A 405 -2.09 9.08 23.46
C ARG A 405 -1.36 8.09 24.36
N GLU A 406 -0.89 6.97 23.79
CA GLU A 406 -0.14 5.95 24.53
C GLU A 406 1.35 6.31 24.72
N THR A 407 1.80 7.43 24.11
CA THR A 407 3.17 7.89 24.26
C THR A 407 3.32 8.61 25.60
N GLU A 408 4.29 8.21 26.41
CA GLU A 408 4.53 8.82 27.73
C GLU A 408 5.11 10.24 27.63
N PRO A 409 4.70 11.18 28.50
CA PRO A 409 5.21 12.56 28.46
C PRO A 409 6.74 12.70 28.47
N PRO A 410 7.53 11.93 29.26
CA PRO A 410 9.00 12.00 29.26
C PRO A 410 9.63 11.66 27.92
N PHE A 411 8.88 11.00 27.05
CA PHE A 411 9.32 10.66 25.71
C PHE A 411 9.43 11.90 24.82
N LEU A 412 8.43 12.79 24.85
CA LEU A 412 8.46 14.04 24.09
C LEU A 412 9.62 14.93 24.55
N ASP A 413 9.89 15.01 25.85
CA ASP A 413 11.01 15.80 26.38
C ASP A 413 12.35 15.30 25.82
N ARG A 414 12.56 13.98 25.73
CA ARG A 414 13.77 13.41 25.10
C ARG A 414 13.91 13.80 23.62
N ILE A 415 12.81 13.84 22.88
CA ILE A 415 12.81 14.30 21.49
C ILE A 415 13.16 15.79 21.45
N LEU A 416 12.50 16.64 22.22
CA LEU A 416 12.72 18.07 22.22
C LEU A 416 14.13 18.45 22.62
N ASP A 417 14.67 17.82 23.66
CA ASP A 417 16.07 18.04 24.09
C ASP A 417 17.07 17.64 23.00
N HIS A 418 16.80 16.52 22.29
CA HIS A 418 17.63 16.11 21.17
C HIS A 418 17.55 17.11 19.99
N LEU A 419 16.37 17.59 19.66
CA LEU A 419 16.17 18.60 18.61
C LEU A 419 16.87 19.92 18.94
N ILE A 420 16.83 20.34 20.20
CA ILE A 420 17.55 21.54 20.68
C ILE A 420 19.06 21.31 20.58
N LYS A 421 19.56 20.20 21.09
CA LYS A 421 20.99 19.86 21.06
C LYS A 421 21.57 19.82 19.65
N ASN A 422 20.78 19.39 18.65
CA ASN A 422 21.22 19.27 17.26
C ASN A 422 20.80 20.48 16.38
N GLY A 423 20.34 21.57 16.98
CA GLY A 423 20.05 22.82 16.28
C GLY A 423 18.79 22.81 15.40
N TYR A 424 17.96 21.77 15.49
CA TYR A 424 16.63 21.77 14.85
C TYR A 424 15.64 22.70 15.56
N LEU A 425 15.82 22.88 16.87
CA LEU A 425 15.08 23.84 17.67
C LEU A 425 16.05 24.78 18.39
N THR A 426 15.57 25.98 18.66
CA THR A 426 16.24 26.97 19.54
C THR A 426 15.28 27.36 20.66
N THR A 427 15.83 27.88 21.77
CA THR A 427 15.07 28.30 22.93
C THR A 427 15.36 29.76 23.25
N ASP A 428 14.30 30.48 23.65
CA ASP A 428 14.39 31.82 24.24
C ASP A 428 13.55 31.80 25.54
N GLY A 429 14.20 31.58 26.68
CA GLY A 429 13.53 31.25 27.92
C GLY A 429 12.77 29.93 27.81
N GLU A 430 11.46 29.96 28.06
CA GLU A 430 10.56 28.79 27.93
C GLU A 430 10.03 28.54 26.51
N MET A 431 10.32 29.47 25.59
CA MET A 431 9.78 29.42 24.23
C MET A 431 10.69 28.59 23.33
N LEU A 432 10.07 27.70 22.55
CA LEU A 432 10.68 26.91 21.50
C LEU A 432 10.40 27.57 20.13
N MET A 433 11.41 27.55 19.27
CA MET A 433 11.35 28.09 17.89
C MET A 433 12.08 27.14 16.93
N PRO A 434 11.77 27.16 15.63
CA PRO A 434 12.58 26.50 14.63
C PRO A 434 14.04 26.97 14.72
N GLY A 435 14.97 26.02 14.67
CA GLY A 435 16.40 26.29 14.71
C GLY A 435 17.04 26.30 13.32
N PRO A 436 18.32 26.73 13.21
CA PRO A 436 19.01 26.86 11.94
C PRO A 436 19.12 25.55 11.15
N GLU A 437 19.19 24.42 11.83
CA GLU A 437 19.23 23.12 11.15
C GLU A 437 17.87 22.77 10.52
N ALA A 438 16.75 23.09 11.19
CA ALA A 438 15.41 22.93 10.60
C ALA A 438 15.23 23.81 9.37
N GLU A 439 15.71 25.05 9.42
CA GLU A 439 15.68 25.96 8.27
C GLU A 439 16.56 25.44 7.11
N ARG A 440 17.73 24.89 7.44
CA ARG A 440 18.65 24.32 6.43
C ARG A 440 18.02 23.11 5.72
N VAL A 441 17.32 22.25 6.47
CA VAL A 441 16.73 21.01 5.95
C VAL A 441 15.39 21.28 5.26
N PHE A 442 14.47 22.03 5.88
CA PHE A 442 13.10 22.21 5.43
C PHE A 442 12.84 23.58 4.79
N GLY A 443 13.62 24.60 5.14
CA GLY A 443 13.44 25.97 4.63
C GLY A 443 13.73 26.12 3.14
N ARG A 444 14.63 25.29 2.56
CA ARG A 444 14.97 25.32 1.13
C ARG A 444 13.76 25.10 0.21
N SER A 445 12.82 24.26 0.61
CA SER A 445 11.55 24.02 -0.09
C SER A 445 10.43 24.99 0.33
N ASN A 446 10.76 26.05 1.06
CA ASN A 446 9.80 26.94 1.70
C ASN A 446 8.79 26.14 2.57
N TRP A 447 9.33 25.22 3.36
CA TRP A 447 8.60 24.33 4.28
C TRP A 447 7.54 23.41 3.63
N LYS A 448 7.45 23.39 2.29
CA LYS A 448 6.49 22.54 1.57
C LYS A 448 6.70 21.04 1.83
N ASP A 449 7.92 20.67 2.15
CA ASP A 449 8.25 19.28 2.49
C ASP A 449 7.54 18.79 3.77
N LEU A 450 7.14 19.70 4.67
CA LEU A 450 6.40 19.34 5.88
C LEU A 450 4.97 18.86 5.61
N TYR A 451 4.37 19.20 4.46
CA TYR A 451 2.97 18.85 4.19
C TYR A 451 2.75 17.40 3.81
N SER A 452 3.80 16.63 3.64
CA SER A 452 3.71 15.20 3.30
C SER A 452 4.71 14.37 4.09
N VAL A 453 4.27 13.22 4.56
CA VAL A 453 5.13 12.18 5.16
C VAL A 453 5.80 11.29 4.10
N ILE A 454 5.31 11.35 2.86
CA ILE A 454 5.89 10.56 1.76
C ILE A 454 7.33 11.02 1.54
N SER A 455 8.27 10.09 1.72
CA SER A 455 9.65 10.30 1.38
C SER A 455 9.75 10.43 -0.14
N GLY A 456 10.06 11.62 -0.63
CA GLY A 456 10.49 11.83 -2.01
C GLY A 456 11.93 11.34 -2.15
N GLY A 457 12.21 10.13 -1.69
CA GLY A 457 13.58 9.61 -1.56
C GLY A 457 14.26 9.53 -2.92
N GLY A 458 15.10 10.53 -3.21
CA GLY A 458 16.06 10.44 -4.30
C GLY A 458 15.49 10.24 -5.71
N GLU A 459 14.24 10.65 -5.97
CA GLU A 459 13.72 10.63 -7.33
C GLU A 459 14.07 11.91 -8.09
N TYR A 460 14.59 11.75 -9.31
CA TYR A 460 14.82 12.83 -10.26
C TYR A 460 13.67 12.91 -11.24
N ARG A 461 13.15 14.12 -11.47
CA ARG A 461 12.21 14.34 -12.57
C ARG A 461 12.96 14.25 -13.91
N ALA A 462 12.54 13.31 -14.75
CA ALA A 462 13.03 13.20 -16.13
C ALA A 462 12.26 14.19 -17.00
N VAL A 463 12.99 15.14 -17.61
CA VAL A 463 12.43 16.25 -18.38
C VAL A 463 13.12 16.33 -19.73
N THR A 464 12.38 16.54 -20.80
CA THR A 464 12.93 16.77 -22.13
C THR A 464 13.54 18.19 -22.23
N PRO A 465 14.40 18.49 -23.21
CA PRO A 465 15.00 19.83 -23.38
C PRO A 465 13.96 20.96 -23.57
N ASP A 466 12.78 20.64 -24.07
CA ASP A 466 11.63 21.56 -24.26
C ASP A 466 10.74 21.67 -22.99
N GLY A 467 11.11 20.98 -21.90
CA GLY A 467 10.45 21.10 -20.60
C GLY A 467 9.31 20.13 -20.36
N GLU A 468 9.02 19.18 -21.24
CA GLU A 468 8.02 18.15 -21.02
C GLU A 468 8.50 17.16 -19.93
N VAL A 469 7.65 16.91 -18.91
CA VAL A 469 7.93 15.91 -17.86
C VAL A 469 7.55 14.53 -18.39
N VAL A 470 8.55 13.66 -18.54
CA VAL A 470 8.37 12.26 -18.97
C VAL A 470 7.95 11.37 -17.79
N GLY A 471 8.55 11.62 -16.63
CA GLY A 471 8.30 10.84 -15.42
C GLY A 471 9.36 11.07 -14.34
N THR A 472 9.57 10.04 -13.48
CA THR A 472 10.57 10.08 -12.42
C THR A 472 11.52 8.88 -12.51
N LEU A 473 12.79 9.08 -12.18
CA LEU A 473 13.86 8.08 -12.12
C LEU A 473 14.45 8.05 -10.71
N ASP A 474 14.85 6.89 -10.25
CA ASP A 474 15.54 6.72 -8.97
C ASP A 474 16.95 7.37 -9.01
N ALA A 475 17.34 8.00 -7.91
CA ALA A 475 18.67 8.65 -7.80
C ALA A 475 19.82 7.68 -8.05
N GLN A 476 19.69 6.42 -7.63
CA GLN A 476 20.73 5.43 -7.93
C GLN A 476 20.86 5.16 -9.42
N CYS A 477 19.73 5.17 -10.16
CA CYS A 477 19.75 5.05 -11.62
C CYS A 477 20.47 6.20 -12.29
N VAL A 478 20.24 7.43 -11.81
CA VAL A 478 20.86 8.65 -12.35
C VAL A 478 22.36 8.71 -11.97
N ASN A 479 22.69 8.44 -10.71
CA ASN A 479 24.06 8.56 -10.20
C ASN A 479 25.00 7.44 -10.67
N SER A 480 24.48 6.23 -10.90
CA SER A 480 25.31 5.09 -11.33
C SER A 480 25.65 5.08 -12.82
N ARG A 481 24.94 5.84 -13.64
CA ARG A 481 25.04 5.74 -15.10
C ARG A 481 25.58 6.98 -15.81
N GLY A 482 25.66 8.15 -15.14
CA GLY A 482 26.15 9.39 -15.73
C GLY A 482 25.42 9.80 -17.01
N THR A 483 25.79 9.21 -18.14
CA THR A 483 25.13 9.30 -19.45
C THR A 483 24.74 7.89 -19.90
N GLY A 484 23.58 7.41 -19.48
CA GLY A 484 23.09 6.05 -19.79
C GLY A 484 21.72 6.02 -20.45
N GLU A 485 21.37 4.88 -21.02
CA GLU A 485 20.03 4.65 -21.57
C GLU A 485 19.09 4.12 -20.48
N VAL A 486 17.84 4.61 -20.48
CA VAL A 486 16.77 4.18 -19.59
C VAL A 486 15.48 3.95 -20.37
N SER A 487 14.67 2.98 -19.94
CA SER A 487 13.29 2.82 -20.42
C SER A 487 12.33 3.51 -19.46
N LEU A 488 11.47 4.37 -19.96
CA LEU A 488 10.46 5.07 -19.17
C LEU A 488 9.23 5.37 -20.02
N GLY A 489 8.08 4.89 -19.59
CA GLY A 489 6.82 5.02 -20.32
C GLY A 489 6.78 4.21 -21.63
N GLY A 490 7.48 3.07 -21.67
CA GLY A 490 7.61 2.21 -22.85
C GLY A 490 8.45 2.84 -23.97
N ARG A 491 9.29 3.82 -23.67
CA ARG A 491 10.21 4.47 -24.62
C ARG A 491 11.62 4.47 -24.06
N SER A 492 12.60 4.40 -24.97
CA SER A 492 14.01 4.53 -24.60
C SER A 492 14.43 5.99 -24.58
N TRP A 493 15.14 6.35 -23.52
CA TRP A 493 15.65 7.69 -23.27
C TRP A 493 17.14 7.65 -22.96
N THR A 494 17.88 8.63 -23.44
CA THR A 494 19.29 8.83 -23.08
C THR A 494 19.37 9.96 -22.05
N LEU A 495 20.05 9.69 -20.92
CA LEU A 495 20.35 10.69 -19.90
C LEU A 495 21.42 11.63 -20.42
N VAL A 496 21.17 12.94 -20.44
CA VAL A 496 22.10 13.94 -20.96
C VAL A 496 22.79 14.70 -19.84
N LYS A 497 22.03 15.16 -18.85
CA LYS A 497 22.53 16.00 -17.75
C LYS A 497 21.64 15.86 -16.54
N SER A 498 22.23 15.73 -15.35
CA SER A 498 21.53 15.79 -14.06
C SER A 498 21.75 17.14 -13.39
N ASP A 499 20.71 17.64 -12.71
CA ASP A 499 20.73 18.80 -11.83
C ASP A 499 20.27 18.35 -10.43
N GLU A 500 21.27 18.11 -9.56
CA GLU A 500 21.04 17.67 -8.19
C GLU A 500 20.32 18.73 -7.34
N GLY A 501 20.55 20.03 -7.64
CA GLY A 501 19.95 21.14 -6.90
C GLY A 501 18.42 21.21 -7.07
N HIS A 502 17.92 20.75 -8.22
CA HIS A 502 16.50 20.75 -8.56
C HIS A 502 15.89 19.34 -8.65
N ASN A 503 16.66 18.29 -8.31
CA ASN A 503 16.27 16.88 -8.50
C ASN A 503 15.71 16.63 -9.90
N MET A 504 16.43 17.04 -10.93
CA MET A 504 16.01 17.00 -12.32
C MET A 504 17.08 16.35 -13.20
N VAL A 505 16.63 15.58 -14.17
CA VAL A 505 17.52 15.02 -15.21
C VAL A 505 16.95 15.30 -16.59
N ILE A 506 17.80 15.82 -17.48
CA ILE A 506 17.42 16.04 -18.88
C ILE A 506 17.59 14.74 -19.64
N VAL A 507 16.50 14.34 -20.32
CA VAL A 507 16.45 13.13 -21.13
C VAL A 507 16.08 13.48 -22.58
N VAL A 508 16.68 12.77 -23.54
CA VAL A 508 16.34 12.89 -24.96
C VAL A 508 15.91 11.55 -25.51
N PRO A 509 14.98 11.50 -26.51
CA PRO A 509 14.63 10.26 -27.17
C PRO A 509 15.87 9.64 -27.81
N GLY A 510 16.08 8.36 -27.60
CA GLY A 510 17.19 7.62 -28.20
C GLY A 510 17.50 6.36 -27.42
N GLY A 511 18.30 5.51 -28.04
CA GLY A 511 18.73 4.25 -27.47
C GLY A 511 18.22 3.02 -28.20
N THR A 512 18.87 1.89 -27.95
CA THR A 512 18.58 0.60 -28.60
C THR A 512 17.45 -0.19 -27.90
N GLY A 513 16.78 0.41 -26.91
CA GLY A 513 15.74 -0.27 -26.11
C GLY A 513 16.31 -1.19 -25.00
N SER A 514 17.64 -1.28 -24.87
CA SER A 514 18.31 -2.15 -23.88
C SER A 514 18.53 -1.49 -22.52
N GLY A 515 18.13 -0.22 -22.34
CA GLY A 515 18.30 0.52 -21.09
C GLY A 515 17.45 -0.07 -19.95
N ARG A 516 18.10 -0.69 -18.97
CA ARG A 516 17.40 -1.16 -17.75
C ARG A 516 17.27 -0.01 -16.76
N VAL A 517 16.06 0.28 -16.33
CA VAL A 517 15.82 1.17 -15.19
C VAL A 517 15.86 0.31 -13.92
N PHE A 518 16.55 0.81 -12.89
CA PHE A 518 16.48 0.21 -11.57
C PHE A 518 15.76 1.20 -10.65
N TRP A 519 14.62 0.78 -10.12
CA TRP A 519 13.97 1.44 -9.00
C TRP A 519 14.28 0.64 -7.74
N THR A 520 15.01 1.23 -6.82
CA THR A 520 15.42 0.60 -5.56
C THR A 520 14.36 0.67 -4.46
N GLY A 521 13.30 1.40 -4.67
CA GLY A 521 12.25 1.64 -3.68
C GLY A 521 11.12 0.61 -3.65
N GLY A 522 11.25 -0.55 -4.29
CA GLY A 522 10.35 -1.67 -4.08
C GLY A 522 10.70 -2.32 -2.74
N SER A 523 9.83 -2.22 -1.73
CA SER A 523 9.92 -3.15 -0.59
C SER A 523 9.96 -4.57 -1.18
N GLU A 524 10.84 -5.43 -0.68
CA GLU A 524 10.73 -6.87 -0.87
C GLU A 524 9.47 -7.35 -0.14
N VAL A 525 8.30 -6.95 -0.64
CA VAL A 525 7.02 -7.43 -0.16
C VAL A 525 6.91 -8.84 -0.72
N GLY A 526 7.22 -9.80 0.11
CA GLY A 526 6.98 -11.21 -0.18
C GLY A 526 5.50 -11.55 -0.06
N ILE A 527 5.19 -12.81 -0.28
CA ILE A 527 3.85 -13.37 -0.12
C ILE A 527 3.37 -13.20 1.34
N SER A 528 2.10 -12.85 1.52
CA SER A 528 1.54 -12.59 2.85
C SER A 528 1.58 -13.84 3.75
N PRO A 529 1.71 -13.68 5.08
CA PRO A 529 1.67 -14.80 6.01
C PRO A 529 0.38 -15.63 5.93
N LEU A 530 -0.74 -15.01 5.57
CA LEU A 530 -2.02 -15.69 5.35
C LEU A 530 -1.90 -16.71 4.20
N VAL A 531 -1.33 -16.28 3.07
CA VAL A 531 -1.12 -17.14 1.90
C VAL A 531 -0.11 -18.25 2.23
N CYS A 532 0.97 -17.95 2.98
CA CYS A 532 1.95 -18.95 3.40
C CYS A 532 1.30 -20.05 4.27
N ARG A 533 0.43 -19.70 5.22
CA ARG A 533 -0.34 -20.68 6.01
C ARG A 533 -1.26 -21.52 5.13
N THR A 534 -1.91 -20.93 4.15
CA THR A 534 -2.77 -21.66 3.20
C THR A 534 -1.96 -22.62 2.32
N VAL A 535 -0.74 -22.24 1.91
CA VAL A 535 0.19 -23.18 1.27
C VAL A 535 0.51 -24.37 2.17
N GLN A 536 0.69 -24.15 3.47
CA GLN A 536 0.89 -25.19 4.47
C GLN A 536 -0.32 -26.13 4.58
N GLU A 537 -1.54 -25.58 4.57
CA GLU A 537 -2.79 -26.36 4.56
C GLU A 537 -2.90 -27.22 3.28
N LEU A 538 -2.65 -26.62 2.10
CA LEU A 538 -2.64 -27.35 0.82
C LEU A 538 -1.66 -28.52 0.84
N ARG A 539 -0.45 -28.30 1.39
CA ARG A 539 0.55 -29.33 1.56
C ARG A 539 0.05 -30.46 2.45
N SER A 540 -0.63 -30.17 3.54
CA SER A 540 -1.17 -31.16 4.47
C SER A 540 -2.30 -31.98 3.85
N ARG A 541 -3.17 -31.34 3.07
CA ARG A 541 -4.30 -31.97 2.36
C ARG A 541 -3.87 -32.66 1.06
N LYS A 542 -2.75 -32.24 0.45
CA LYS A 542 -2.22 -32.68 -0.86
C LYS A 542 -3.20 -32.46 -2.04
N MET A 543 -4.20 -31.62 -1.85
CA MET A 543 -5.23 -31.33 -2.85
C MET A 543 -5.80 -29.94 -2.64
N THR A 544 -6.37 -29.38 -3.69
CA THR A 544 -7.13 -28.13 -3.66
C THR A 544 -8.59 -28.38 -3.94
N ALA A 545 -9.45 -27.47 -3.50
CA ALA A 545 -10.88 -27.44 -3.85
C ALA A 545 -11.13 -26.83 -5.24
N LEU A 546 -10.12 -26.21 -5.85
CA LEU A 546 -10.27 -25.62 -7.17
C LEU A 546 -10.28 -26.70 -8.27
N PRO A 547 -11.10 -26.55 -9.31
CA PRO A 547 -11.07 -27.45 -10.46
C PRO A 547 -9.80 -27.15 -11.28
N LEU A 548 -8.81 -28.01 -11.17
CA LEU A 548 -7.57 -27.97 -11.94
C LEU A 548 -7.62 -28.94 -13.11
N GLY A 549 -6.91 -28.61 -14.20
CA GLY A 549 -6.63 -29.57 -15.27
C GLY A 549 -5.53 -30.56 -14.88
N PRO A 550 -5.35 -31.66 -15.64
CA PRO A 550 -4.33 -32.68 -15.33
C PRO A 550 -2.90 -32.12 -15.24
N ARG A 551 -2.54 -31.15 -16.10
CA ARG A 551 -1.23 -30.50 -16.09
C ARG A 551 -1.02 -29.66 -14.82
N GLU A 552 -2.02 -28.91 -14.43
CA GLU A 552 -1.97 -28.06 -13.22
C GLU A 552 -1.90 -28.92 -11.95
N GLU A 553 -2.60 -30.06 -11.91
CA GLU A 553 -2.52 -31.02 -10.81
C GLU A 553 -1.12 -31.63 -10.69
N GLU A 554 -0.50 -32.04 -11.81
CA GLU A 554 0.87 -32.54 -11.82
C GLU A 554 1.85 -31.46 -11.31
N LEU A 555 1.76 -30.24 -11.81
CA LEU A 555 2.61 -29.12 -11.38
C LEU A 555 2.39 -28.79 -9.90
N LEU A 556 1.17 -28.88 -9.39
CA LEU A 556 0.87 -28.71 -7.98
C LEU A 556 1.60 -29.77 -7.14
N GLN A 557 1.57 -31.04 -7.54
CA GLN A 557 2.30 -32.12 -6.84
C GLN A 557 3.82 -31.88 -6.86
N VAL A 558 4.37 -31.40 -7.99
CA VAL A 558 5.78 -31.03 -8.10
C VAL A 558 6.12 -29.91 -7.12
N ALA A 559 5.25 -28.86 -7.02
CA ALA A 559 5.46 -27.76 -6.09
C ALA A 559 5.41 -28.21 -4.62
N LEU A 560 4.47 -29.09 -4.28
CA LEU A 560 4.33 -29.62 -2.92
C LEU A 560 5.50 -30.53 -2.52
N ALA A 561 6.05 -31.25 -3.47
CA ALA A 561 7.20 -32.16 -3.25
C ALA A 561 8.52 -31.44 -2.92
N ARG A 562 8.61 -30.10 -3.18
CA ARG A 562 9.79 -29.31 -2.77
C ARG A 562 9.96 -29.21 -1.26
N PHE A 563 8.90 -29.41 -0.51
CA PHE A 563 8.95 -29.36 0.95
C PHE A 563 9.28 -30.73 1.52
N PRO A 564 10.17 -30.81 2.53
CA PRO A 564 10.57 -32.09 3.13
C PRO A 564 9.38 -32.87 3.68
N ALA A 565 9.47 -34.21 3.61
CA ALA A 565 8.49 -35.06 4.26
C ALA A 565 8.59 -34.98 5.81
N GLY A 566 7.49 -35.29 6.50
CA GLY A 566 7.46 -35.31 7.98
C GLY A 566 7.30 -33.96 8.67
N ILE A 567 7.05 -32.88 7.90
CA ILE A 567 6.77 -31.56 8.46
C ILE A 567 5.27 -31.47 8.81
N GLY A 568 4.93 -31.06 10.03
CA GLY A 568 3.55 -30.83 10.49
C GLY A 568 2.94 -29.52 9.95
N PRO A 569 1.69 -29.22 10.29
CA PRO A 569 1.02 -27.98 9.85
C PRO A 569 1.49 -26.75 10.58
N GLU A 570 2.12 -26.88 11.75
CA GLU A 570 2.55 -25.78 12.61
C GLU A 570 3.99 -25.99 13.07
N GLY A 571 4.73 -24.88 13.23
CA GLY A 571 6.09 -24.88 13.79
C GLY A 571 7.19 -24.57 12.77
N LEU A 572 8.41 -24.57 13.32
CA LEU A 572 9.65 -24.42 12.57
C LEU A 572 10.33 -25.78 12.45
N TYR A 573 10.63 -26.19 11.24
CA TYR A 573 11.25 -27.47 10.97
C TYR A 573 12.64 -27.27 10.42
N ILE A 574 13.64 -27.91 11.04
CA ILE A 574 15.03 -27.86 10.64
C ILE A 574 15.36 -29.19 9.98
N VAL A 575 15.72 -29.12 8.70
CA VAL A 575 15.96 -30.28 7.85
C VAL A 575 17.37 -30.20 7.27
N GLU A 576 18.14 -31.27 7.37
CA GLU A 576 19.45 -31.35 6.74
C GLU A 576 19.30 -31.98 5.33
N GLN A 577 19.81 -31.28 4.31
CA GLN A 577 19.76 -31.74 2.92
C GLN A 577 21.18 -31.79 2.32
N GLY A 578 21.53 -32.87 1.64
CA GLY A 578 22.84 -33.09 0.99
C GLY A 578 23.83 -33.90 1.81
N ASP A 579 25.08 -34.08 1.29
CA ASP A 579 26.15 -34.90 1.89
C ASP A 579 26.79 -34.20 3.12
N GLU A 580 27.46 -35.05 3.98
CA GLU A 580 28.14 -34.55 5.19
C GLU A 580 29.21 -33.49 4.96
N LYS A 581 29.76 -33.37 3.75
CA LYS A 581 30.81 -32.39 3.39
C LYS A 581 30.29 -31.09 2.81
N GLN A 582 29.07 -31.06 2.23
CA GLN A 582 28.45 -29.89 1.58
C GLN A 582 26.96 -29.74 1.93
N GLY A 583 26.54 -30.19 3.10
CA GLY A 583 25.14 -30.15 3.49
C GLY A 583 24.59 -28.74 3.66
N THR A 584 23.40 -28.56 3.17
CA THR A 584 22.59 -27.35 3.35
C THR A 584 21.54 -27.62 4.42
N ILE A 585 21.36 -26.70 5.36
CA ILE A 585 20.27 -26.80 6.33
C ILE A 585 19.13 -25.91 5.90
N ILE A 586 17.95 -26.49 5.83
CA ILE A 586 16.71 -25.77 5.50
C ILE A 586 15.90 -25.58 6.78
N VAL A 587 15.55 -24.35 7.10
CA VAL A 587 14.58 -24.02 8.15
C VAL A 587 13.27 -23.67 7.47
N VAL A 588 12.28 -24.55 7.59
CA VAL A 588 10.94 -24.33 7.02
C VAL A 588 10.11 -23.56 8.07
N SER A 589 9.66 -22.36 7.73
CA SER A 589 8.92 -21.50 8.64
C SER A 589 7.46 -21.26 8.21
N MET A 590 7.21 -21.14 6.89
CA MET A 590 5.89 -20.81 6.32
C MET A 590 5.25 -19.52 6.89
N ASN A 591 6.07 -18.56 7.34
CA ASN A 591 5.61 -17.31 7.99
C ASN A 591 5.82 -16.06 7.12
N GLY A 592 6.21 -16.23 5.87
CA GLY A 592 6.40 -15.13 4.92
C GLY A 592 7.76 -14.45 5.02
N ASN A 593 8.04 -13.61 4.03
CA ASN A 593 9.33 -12.95 3.84
C ASN A 593 9.75 -12.08 5.04
N ARG A 594 8.81 -11.31 5.63
CA ARG A 594 9.11 -10.42 6.77
C ARG A 594 9.65 -11.19 7.97
N PHE A 595 8.99 -12.27 8.36
CA PHE A 595 9.43 -13.15 9.45
C PHE A 595 10.78 -13.78 9.12
N ASN A 596 10.93 -14.35 7.92
CA ASN A 596 12.14 -15.05 7.49
C ASN A 596 13.35 -14.10 7.39
N ARG A 597 13.13 -12.85 7.00
CA ARG A 597 14.17 -11.81 7.00
C ARG A 597 14.73 -11.57 8.42
N VAL A 598 13.86 -11.38 9.39
CA VAL A 598 14.27 -11.17 10.79
C VAL A 598 15.00 -12.40 11.31
N LEU A 599 14.43 -13.57 11.12
CA LEU A 599 15.05 -14.84 11.55
C LEU A 599 16.41 -15.07 10.87
N ALA A 600 16.55 -14.73 9.58
CA ALA A 600 17.84 -14.84 8.88
C ALA A 600 18.92 -13.93 9.45
N ILE A 601 18.58 -12.69 9.82
CA ILE A 601 19.51 -11.75 10.44
C ILE A 601 19.97 -12.29 11.79
N LEU A 602 19.04 -12.74 12.62
CA LEU A 602 19.34 -13.27 13.96
C LEU A 602 20.15 -14.58 13.88
N LEU A 603 19.84 -15.47 12.94
CA LEU A 603 20.61 -16.69 12.70
C LEU A 603 22.05 -16.36 12.26
N ARG A 604 22.25 -15.41 11.33
CA ARG A 604 23.61 -14.96 10.96
C ARG A 604 24.39 -14.43 12.17
N HIS A 605 23.72 -13.70 13.05
CA HIS A 605 24.34 -13.16 14.26
C HIS A 605 24.74 -14.29 15.22
N ARG A 606 23.87 -15.27 15.47
CA ARG A 606 24.12 -16.39 16.40
C ARG A 606 25.11 -17.43 15.86
N LEU A 607 25.06 -17.71 14.58
CA LEU A 607 25.93 -18.72 13.94
C LEU A 607 27.32 -18.17 13.57
N GLY A 608 27.49 -16.85 13.61
CA GLY A 608 28.72 -16.16 13.24
C GLY A 608 28.81 -15.75 11.78
N GLY A 609 29.51 -14.66 11.48
CA GLY A 609 29.49 -13.96 10.20
C GLY A 609 30.01 -14.69 8.95
N LYS A 610 30.49 -15.93 9.09
CA LYS A 610 30.91 -16.79 7.95
C LYS A 610 29.80 -17.66 7.39
N VAL A 611 28.64 -17.73 8.07
CA VAL A 611 27.50 -18.53 7.64
C VAL A 611 26.60 -17.70 6.72
N GLN A 612 26.35 -18.22 5.51
CA GLN A 612 25.41 -17.60 4.60
C GLN A 612 24.00 -18.12 4.89
N VAL A 613 23.07 -17.21 5.20
CA VAL A 613 21.65 -17.51 5.33
C VAL A 613 20.89 -16.77 4.23
N ARG A 614 20.26 -17.51 3.33
CA ARG A 614 19.32 -16.99 2.33
C ARG A 614 17.91 -17.31 2.80
N TYR A 615 16.93 -16.58 2.33
CA TYR A 615 15.53 -16.81 2.68
C TYR A 615 14.60 -16.48 1.51
N ASP A 616 13.47 -17.14 1.47
CA ASP A 616 12.29 -16.79 0.68
C ASP A 616 11.06 -16.72 1.60
N ASP A 617 9.86 -16.71 1.05
CA ASP A 617 8.61 -16.62 1.83
C ASP A 617 8.34 -17.85 2.72
N PHE A 618 8.93 -18.99 2.41
CA PHE A 618 8.62 -20.29 3.02
C PHE A 618 9.76 -20.87 3.83
N VAL A 619 11.00 -20.64 3.40
CA VAL A 619 12.17 -21.33 3.96
C VAL A 619 13.36 -20.40 4.13
N LEU A 620 14.24 -20.76 5.06
CA LEU A 620 15.59 -20.23 5.14
C LEU A 620 16.58 -21.33 4.77
N THR A 621 17.57 -20.98 3.98
CA THR A 621 18.64 -21.86 3.56
C THR A 621 19.94 -21.42 4.23
N VAL A 622 20.48 -22.29 5.11
CA VAL A 622 21.72 -22.05 5.83
C VAL A 622 22.82 -22.86 5.17
N ASN A 623 23.72 -22.20 4.45
CA ASN A 623 24.84 -22.83 3.77
C ASN A 623 26.02 -23.03 4.73
N ARG A 624 26.57 -24.23 4.74
CA ARG A 624 27.76 -24.58 5.55
C ARG A 624 28.98 -23.82 5.06
N ALA A 625 29.61 -23.10 5.98
CA ALA A 625 31.03 -22.75 5.89
C ALA A 625 31.78 -23.59 6.96
N GLY A 626 32.12 -24.85 6.61
CA GLY A 626 32.84 -25.74 7.53
C GLY A 626 31.95 -26.50 8.52
N LYS A 627 32.54 -27.06 9.60
CA LYS A 627 31.85 -27.84 10.65
C LYS A 627 30.84 -27.03 11.47
N ASP A 628 30.70 -25.74 11.20
CA ASP A 628 30.03 -24.76 12.06
C ASP A 628 28.50 -24.72 11.93
N ALA A 629 27.89 -25.41 10.96
CA ALA A 629 26.44 -25.46 10.80
C ALA A 629 25.94 -26.91 10.82
N ALA A 630 26.07 -27.59 11.98
CA ALA A 630 25.35 -28.82 12.23
C ALA A 630 23.87 -28.51 12.51
N CYS A 631 22.95 -29.43 12.17
CA CYS A 631 21.52 -29.30 12.42
C CYS A 631 21.24 -28.95 13.89
N GLU A 632 21.98 -29.56 14.83
CA GLU A 632 21.91 -29.28 16.25
C GLU A 632 22.25 -27.83 16.61
N ARG A 633 23.27 -27.26 15.96
CA ARG A 633 23.68 -25.87 16.21
C ARG A 633 22.67 -24.86 15.68
N VAL A 634 22.06 -25.13 14.51
CA VAL A 634 20.96 -24.29 13.99
C VAL A 634 19.74 -24.41 14.88
N ASN A 635 19.42 -25.62 15.38
CA ASN A 635 18.34 -25.83 16.33
C ASN A 635 18.58 -25.06 17.63
N GLN A 636 19.78 -25.15 18.17
CA GLN A 636 20.18 -24.41 19.38
C GLN A 636 20.06 -22.90 19.13
N ALA A 637 20.55 -22.38 18.00
CA ALA A 637 20.45 -20.98 17.65
C ALA A 637 19.00 -20.51 17.53
N VAL A 638 18.11 -21.30 16.90
CA VAL A 638 16.68 -20.97 16.83
C VAL A 638 16.05 -20.94 18.22
N ARG A 639 16.35 -21.88 19.11
CA ARG A 639 15.86 -21.89 20.50
C ARG A 639 16.39 -20.71 21.32
N GLU A 640 17.64 -20.31 21.13
CA GLU A 640 18.20 -19.11 21.75
C GLU A 640 17.49 -17.85 21.27
N ILE A 641 17.18 -17.76 19.95
CA ILE A 641 16.40 -16.65 19.39
C ILE A 641 14.96 -16.66 19.95
N GLN A 642 14.37 -17.84 20.13
CA GLN A 642 13.03 -18.00 20.70
C GLN A 642 12.93 -17.49 22.15
N SER A 643 14.03 -17.54 22.90
CA SER A 643 14.11 -17.02 24.27
C SER A 643 14.45 -15.52 24.36
N MET A 644 14.64 -14.84 23.23
CA MET A 644 14.94 -13.41 23.22
C MET A 644 13.72 -12.58 23.58
N ASP A 645 13.99 -11.43 24.19
CA ASP A 645 13.01 -10.38 24.42
C ASP A 645 13.13 -9.25 23.36
N TYR A 646 12.26 -8.27 23.47
CA TYR A 646 12.24 -7.11 22.57
C TYR A 646 13.54 -6.27 22.66
N ALA A 647 14.18 -6.20 23.84
CA ALA A 647 15.41 -5.46 24.03
C ALA A 647 16.57 -6.09 23.25
N ALA A 648 16.67 -7.42 23.27
CA ALA A 648 17.67 -8.17 22.51
C ALA A 648 17.51 -7.97 20.98
N LEU A 649 16.28 -7.91 20.46
CA LEU A 649 16.04 -7.57 19.06
C LEU A 649 16.57 -6.18 18.72
N THR A 650 16.34 -5.22 19.62
CA THR A 650 16.78 -3.82 19.43
C THR A 650 18.31 -3.70 19.35
N GLU A 651 19.05 -4.56 20.04
CA GLU A 651 20.50 -4.56 19.98
C GLU A 651 21.07 -5.20 18.71
N ILE A 652 20.43 -6.27 18.21
CA ILE A 652 20.98 -7.11 17.15
C ILE A 652 20.54 -6.66 15.74
N LEU A 653 19.26 -6.28 15.58
CA LEU A 653 18.77 -5.93 14.25
C LEU A 653 19.44 -4.66 13.71
N PRO A 654 19.93 -4.68 12.47
CA PRO A 654 20.68 -3.56 11.92
C PRO A 654 19.81 -2.31 11.76
N PRO A 655 20.34 -1.12 12.00
CA PRO A 655 19.67 0.11 11.62
C PRO A 655 19.54 0.17 10.10
N GLN A 656 18.38 0.59 9.62
CA GLN A 656 18.17 0.90 8.21
C GLN A 656 18.65 2.32 7.91
N PRO A 657 19.02 2.66 6.65
CA PRO A 657 19.31 4.02 6.27
C PRO A 657 18.13 4.95 6.58
N ALA A 658 18.37 6.04 7.27
CA ALA A 658 17.34 7.02 7.64
C ALA A 658 16.67 7.69 6.42
N GLU A 659 17.26 7.52 5.23
CA GLU A 659 16.75 8.06 3.96
C GLU A 659 15.38 7.50 3.56
N GLY A 660 15.00 6.32 4.07
CA GLY A 660 13.65 5.76 3.89
C GLY A 660 12.56 6.52 4.66
N TRP A 661 12.93 7.33 5.65
CA TRP A 661 11.99 8.08 6.49
C TRP A 661 12.38 9.55 6.53
N LYS A 662 11.48 10.41 6.06
CA LYS A 662 11.74 11.83 5.80
C LYS A 662 12.27 12.61 7.00
N PHE A 663 11.75 12.35 8.18
CA PHE A 663 12.09 13.07 9.42
C PHE A 663 13.02 12.28 10.35
N ALA A 664 13.33 11.04 10.02
CA ALA A 664 14.10 10.14 10.89
C ALA A 664 15.50 10.66 11.27
N ARG A 665 16.12 11.48 10.41
CA ARG A 665 17.42 12.11 10.71
C ARG A 665 17.37 13.03 11.93
N ALA A 666 16.20 13.56 12.25
CA ALA A 666 15.99 14.42 13.41
C ALA A 666 15.56 13.62 14.67
N LEU A 667 15.38 12.28 14.57
CA LEU A 667 15.09 11.43 15.73
C LEU A 667 16.34 11.09 16.53
N PRO A 668 16.21 10.99 17.87
CA PRO A 668 17.24 10.31 18.67
C PRO A 668 17.46 8.88 18.18
N GLY A 669 18.74 8.47 18.04
CA GLY A 669 19.10 7.14 17.51
C GLY A 669 18.37 5.96 18.21
N PRO A 670 18.24 5.93 19.55
CA PRO A 670 17.48 4.88 20.22
C PRO A 670 15.99 4.84 19.82
N LEU A 671 15.35 5.99 19.65
CA LEU A 671 13.93 6.08 19.26
C LEU A 671 13.72 5.70 17.78
N PHE A 672 14.65 6.09 16.91
CA PHE A 672 14.62 5.64 15.52
C PHE A 672 14.75 4.11 15.46
N ARG A 673 15.63 3.53 16.26
CA ARG A 673 15.79 2.08 16.37
C ARG A 673 14.52 1.40 16.87
N GLU A 674 13.90 1.94 17.93
CA GLU A 674 12.63 1.43 18.46
C GLU A 674 11.51 1.46 17.40
N MET A 675 11.39 2.55 16.64
CA MET A 675 10.46 2.66 15.53
C MET A 675 10.72 1.58 14.47
N LEU A 676 11.99 1.34 14.10
CA LEU A 676 12.34 0.30 13.13
C LEU A 676 11.97 -1.10 13.62
N ILE A 677 12.24 -1.43 14.89
CA ILE A 677 11.91 -2.75 15.43
C ILE A 677 10.40 -2.95 15.44
N SER A 678 9.64 -1.93 15.87
CA SER A 678 8.18 -2.00 15.92
C SER A 678 7.53 -2.07 14.54
N ASP A 679 7.80 -1.07 13.70
CA ASP A 679 6.96 -0.78 12.54
C ASP A 679 7.58 -1.24 11.21
N TYR A 680 8.89 -1.49 11.14
CA TYR A 680 9.56 -2.02 9.96
C TYR A 680 9.89 -3.51 10.05
N TYR A 681 10.41 -3.95 11.21
CA TYR A 681 10.74 -5.37 11.45
C TYR A 681 9.58 -6.16 12.03
N HIS A 682 8.52 -5.51 12.53
CA HIS A 682 7.39 -6.13 13.23
C HIS A 682 7.83 -7.03 14.38
N GLY A 683 8.75 -6.52 15.22
CA GLY A 683 9.46 -7.31 16.24
C GLY A 683 8.55 -8.00 17.24
N GLU A 684 7.46 -7.36 17.68
CA GLU A 684 6.49 -7.99 18.60
C GLU A 684 5.79 -9.18 17.96
N GLU A 685 5.32 -9.03 16.72
CA GLU A 685 4.69 -10.11 15.96
C GLU A 685 5.67 -11.25 15.69
N PHE A 686 6.92 -10.91 15.35
CA PHE A 686 7.98 -11.90 15.16
C PHE A 686 8.21 -12.72 16.44
N LEU A 687 8.32 -12.06 17.60
CA LEU A 687 8.50 -12.74 18.89
C LEU A 687 7.29 -13.59 19.28
N GLN A 688 6.09 -13.10 19.01
CA GLN A 688 4.86 -13.85 19.27
C GLN A 688 4.81 -15.13 18.42
N ILE A 689 4.95 -15.01 17.10
CA ILE A 689 4.92 -16.17 16.19
C ILE A 689 6.03 -17.17 16.56
N LEU A 690 7.24 -16.67 16.82
CA LEU A 690 8.36 -17.53 17.18
C LEU A 690 8.15 -18.22 18.55
N GLY A 691 7.60 -17.50 19.52
CA GLY A 691 7.30 -18.03 20.88
C GLY A 691 6.24 -19.13 20.87
N GLU A 692 5.24 -19.00 20.00
CA GLU A 692 4.16 -19.97 19.81
C GLU A 692 4.59 -21.17 18.92
N SER A 693 5.71 -21.03 18.18
CA SER A 693 6.17 -22.07 17.25
C SER A 693 6.89 -23.22 17.97
N THR A 694 6.55 -24.44 17.63
CA THR A 694 7.35 -25.61 17.99
C THR A 694 8.57 -25.70 17.08
N VAL A 695 9.75 -26.02 17.64
CA VAL A 695 10.99 -26.18 16.86
C VAL A 695 11.37 -27.66 16.86
N SER A 696 11.43 -28.25 15.67
CA SER A 696 11.71 -29.68 15.48
C SER A 696 12.79 -29.92 14.46
N CYS A 697 13.74 -30.82 14.75
CA CYS A 697 14.65 -31.36 13.76
C CYS A 697 14.00 -32.59 13.11
N VAL A 698 13.94 -32.57 11.77
CA VAL A 698 13.46 -33.72 11.00
C VAL A 698 14.68 -34.54 10.59
N PRO A 699 14.75 -35.82 10.99
CA PRO A 699 15.83 -36.68 10.56
C PRO A 699 15.90 -36.78 9.05
N ARG A 700 17.10 -37.03 8.50
CA ARG A 700 17.25 -37.31 7.07
C ARG A 700 16.27 -38.44 6.67
N PRO A 701 15.51 -38.30 5.56
CA PRO A 701 14.79 -39.44 5.03
C PRO A 701 15.83 -40.53 4.73
N GLY A 702 15.66 -41.67 5.37
CA GLY A 702 16.59 -42.79 5.26
C GLY A 702 16.75 -43.23 3.80
N HIS A 703 17.92 -43.78 3.50
CA HIS A 703 18.30 -44.36 2.18
C HIS A 703 17.50 -45.63 1.77
N ASP A 704 16.29 -45.80 2.25
CA ASP A 704 15.41 -46.93 1.95
C ASP A 704 14.26 -46.52 1.01
N LEU A 705 14.62 -46.09 -0.20
CA LEU A 705 13.75 -46.23 -1.36
C LEU A 705 14.37 -47.31 -2.26
N PRO A 706 13.67 -48.40 -2.55
CA PRO A 706 14.12 -49.33 -3.57
C PRO A 706 14.21 -48.58 -4.89
N GLN A 707 15.37 -48.68 -5.53
CA GLN A 707 15.54 -48.22 -6.91
C GLN A 707 14.55 -48.97 -7.82
N PRO A 708 14.07 -48.31 -8.89
CA PRO A 708 12.98 -48.77 -9.73
C PRO A 708 13.20 -50.09 -10.44
#